data_d6a4474a40db1bfd9404e27d4ee0bc54
#
_entry.id   d6a4474a40db1bfd9404e27d4ee0bc54
#
_cell.length_a   1.000
_cell.length_b   1.000
_cell.length_c   1.000
_cell.angle_alpha   90.00
_cell.angle_beta   90.00
_cell.angle_gamma   90.00
#
_symmetry.space_group_name_H-M   'P 1'
#
loop_
_entity.id
_entity.type
_entity.pdbx_description
1 polymer ?
#
loop_
_entity_poly.entity_id
_entity_poly.type
_entity_poly.pdbx_seq_one_letter_code
_entity_poly.pdbx_strand_id
1 'polypeptide(L)'
;MTDRELKKLGLWKHQSDAVRIGEAYFASGSKRGCLIHMPTGTGKTGVMAVLAIMRATSAPVLVVCPSAALVEQLMSEFRSRFWDTIGAGPEWRPDQIFQALPGSVRQMGDKLRGSAGLRTIVVATIQAVQQIHATGDIGLLRGTIGTIVFDEGHREPAPLWAAVVRDFNVPTVLFSATPFRGDLKVFNVDDGYIYFLSFEKAVASALIRGVELRKIDLADDAATFARQVVAETDRLVTTGRLDRGHKVIVRAGSEDTVVDLYQAFLSALAGRTDGVMALHNNFTPAGPPGAQLRPDVPADLRQRSERFLIHQFMLVEGIDDPRCSVLALYEPFGNTRMLVQQVGRLTRQSAPLGTKMPEACVLTRPSDDVDRDWGSFLAYDKACVANGGKPPLRNGDDVLRGLVAALPQMDYVSGKFRTRIDLDDADLSDDLRFPQAALVYDVSDQFDLDKFQTAVSEALDAEDRFQHQTRGIPGGTCRYHVTLRMNQSPFLAEYLFQAASLEVTIYTLIGRRLYFYDSAGLWIDELDELTGRLRPMQLRSLLPEDVDNTVSFLAVKNTDLGPSALRSRSLSARSLERAGVFMGEHMNVVTRAGGWADGTRRAVGFSRSRVRDGAGTNLTATKFRDWCAEIDGLLKAKRPGSQILSRFAAPTDTPADTTPINILVDMLELTGQFNSPTTQVDAKFDPDGLCVDIEVDAGPTAPAPFRFALKVDGADVKVWIKWDAKKRKYWLTSPALSHVKSKSEAKVSLAKRLNQLQPFRIITADLEHAYVNGAFYALDLDLAKPDGPGRLVLDLVIPVKQLGAVTSEKGVPIGADLPTWQNGSLFRVIDDALTHRRGTPEFGAPFPALVCDDFGTEAGDFIGVDDNPLSARAVFVVAKHKPGAPGVSASDFYDVCGQGVKNLAFLKSDGDDLPGALKKFDQDWTLSKGKGKAKKTDRIPRRRVGPGSAAFRKMLARVKQSPGAEREIWLVCAGGMLSKSALEREFQSSPPKAHVLQFYHLVISTYSACQSVGVNLKIFSAP
;
A
#
# COMPACT_ATOMS: atom_id res chain seq x y z
N MET A 1 -55.33 9.98 -12.58
CA MET A 1 -55.86 8.68 -13.07
C MET A 1 -56.88 8.13 -12.10
N THR A 2 -57.94 7.52 -12.56
CA THR A 2 -58.99 6.95 -11.68
C THR A 2 -58.61 5.53 -11.24
N ASP A 3 -59.05 5.12 -10.02
CA ASP A 3 -58.84 3.74 -9.54
C ASP A 3 -59.32 2.68 -10.53
N ARG A 4 -60.29 3.04 -11.40
CA ARG A 4 -60.82 2.18 -12.43
C ARG A 4 -59.87 1.97 -13.60
N GLU A 5 -59.08 3.00 -13.94
CA GLU A 5 -58.06 2.92 -14.99
C GLU A 5 -56.83 2.13 -14.52
N LEU A 6 -56.37 2.34 -13.26
CA LEU A 6 -55.30 1.54 -12.65
C LEU A 6 -55.65 0.03 -12.56
N LYS A 7 -56.94 -0.29 -12.25
CA LYS A 7 -57.38 -1.68 -12.19
C LYS A 7 -57.41 -2.37 -13.57
N LYS A 8 -57.55 -1.57 -14.66
CA LYS A 8 -57.54 -2.10 -16.03
C LYS A 8 -56.13 -2.44 -16.53
N LEU A 9 -55.06 -1.90 -15.92
CA LEU A 9 -53.67 -2.09 -16.33
C LEU A 9 -53.08 -3.46 -15.94
N GLY A 10 -53.81 -4.33 -15.25
CA GLY A 10 -53.28 -5.64 -14.84
C GLY A 10 -52.07 -5.56 -13.89
N LEU A 11 -51.84 -4.41 -13.23
CA LEU A 11 -50.76 -4.21 -12.26
C LEU A 11 -51.02 -5.05 -11.02
N TRP A 12 -49.97 -5.52 -10.44
CA TRP A 12 -50.01 -6.13 -9.11
C TRP A 12 -50.41 -5.10 -8.05
N LYS A 13 -51.04 -5.59 -6.96
CA LYS A 13 -51.55 -4.70 -5.90
C LYS A 13 -50.46 -3.73 -5.40
N HIS A 14 -49.28 -4.25 -5.08
CA HIS A 14 -48.17 -3.44 -4.56
C HIS A 14 -47.64 -2.43 -5.60
N GLN A 15 -47.69 -2.76 -6.89
CA GLN A 15 -47.34 -1.82 -7.98
C GLN A 15 -48.40 -0.69 -8.07
N SER A 16 -49.68 -1.04 -7.99
CA SER A 16 -50.77 -0.06 -7.99
C SER A 16 -50.66 0.88 -6.77
N ASP A 17 -50.30 0.35 -5.61
CA ASP A 17 -50.11 1.16 -4.39
C ASP A 17 -48.91 2.10 -4.54
N ALA A 18 -47.81 1.65 -5.15
CA ALA A 18 -46.65 2.49 -5.46
C ALA A 18 -46.96 3.59 -6.47
N VAL A 19 -47.72 3.27 -7.53
CA VAL A 19 -48.16 4.29 -8.52
C VAL A 19 -49.02 5.36 -7.87
N ARG A 20 -49.93 5.02 -6.95
CA ARG A 20 -50.75 6.01 -6.23
C ARG A 20 -49.92 6.99 -5.40
N ILE A 21 -48.86 6.54 -4.74
CA ILE A 21 -47.93 7.42 -4.00
C ILE A 21 -47.25 8.39 -4.97
N GLY A 22 -46.72 7.87 -6.11
CA GLY A 22 -46.12 8.72 -7.16
C GLY A 22 -47.11 9.74 -7.73
N GLU A 23 -48.38 9.36 -7.96
CA GLU A 23 -49.41 10.25 -8.42
C GLU A 23 -49.75 11.35 -7.40
N ALA A 24 -49.92 10.98 -6.12
CA ALA A 24 -50.11 11.94 -5.04
C ALA A 24 -48.93 12.93 -4.90
N TYR A 25 -47.71 12.43 -5.08
CA TYR A 25 -46.53 13.27 -5.09
C TYR A 25 -46.58 14.28 -6.22
N PHE A 26 -46.90 13.87 -7.45
CA PHE A 26 -46.97 14.79 -8.58
C PHE A 26 -48.07 15.87 -8.39
N ALA A 27 -49.16 15.53 -7.72
CA ALA A 27 -50.23 16.45 -7.41
C ALA A 27 -49.86 17.46 -6.28
N SER A 28 -48.88 17.16 -5.43
CA SER A 28 -48.51 17.99 -4.27
C SER A 28 -47.68 19.22 -4.63
N GLY A 29 -46.99 19.19 -5.75
CA GLY A 29 -46.04 20.24 -6.16
C GLY A 29 -44.75 20.28 -5.27
N SER A 30 -44.49 19.23 -4.46
CA SER A 30 -43.31 19.13 -3.66
C SER A 30 -42.04 19.22 -4.52
N LYS A 31 -41.04 19.95 -4.04
CA LYS A 31 -39.71 20.06 -4.67
C LYS A 31 -38.70 19.06 -4.16
N ARG A 32 -39.03 18.32 -3.09
CA ARG A 32 -38.26 17.18 -2.62
C ARG A 32 -38.68 15.93 -3.42
N GLY A 33 -37.79 14.94 -3.51
CA GLY A 33 -38.06 13.73 -4.29
C GLY A 33 -39.10 12.81 -3.65
N CYS A 34 -39.76 11.97 -4.47
CA CYS A 34 -40.56 10.83 -4.01
C CYS A 34 -39.67 9.58 -3.98
N LEU A 35 -39.78 8.74 -2.95
CA LEU A 35 -39.05 7.48 -2.88
C LEU A 35 -39.99 6.28 -3.05
N ILE A 36 -39.70 5.41 -4.00
CA ILE A 36 -40.35 4.12 -4.17
C ILE A 36 -39.33 3.01 -3.89
N HIS A 37 -39.39 2.47 -2.69
CA HIS A 37 -38.60 1.33 -2.27
C HIS A 37 -39.34 0.03 -2.54
N MET A 38 -38.73 -0.80 -3.35
CA MET A 38 -39.24 -2.15 -3.67
C MET A 38 -38.08 -3.11 -3.85
N PRO A 39 -38.06 -4.30 -3.21
CA PRO A 39 -37.03 -5.30 -3.43
C PRO A 39 -36.83 -5.67 -4.90
N THR A 40 -35.64 -6.13 -5.25
CA THR A 40 -35.34 -6.62 -6.60
C THR A 40 -36.30 -7.78 -6.97
N GLY A 41 -36.81 -7.80 -8.19
CA GLY A 41 -37.76 -8.85 -8.65
C GLY A 41 -39.22 -8.54 -8.41
N THR A 42 -39.59 -7.47 -7.72
CA THR A 42 -40.97 -7.09 -7.44
C THR A 42 -41.61 -6.21 -8.52
N GLY A 43 -40.96 -6.04 -9.68
CA GLY A 43 -41.50 -5.30 -10.84
C GLY A 43 -41.39 -3.78 -10.72
N LYS A 44 -40.32 -3.22 -10.16
CA LYS A 44 -40.03 -1.79 -10.13
C LYS A 44 -40.14 -1.12 -11.51
N THR A 45 -39.56 -1.76 -12.53
CA THR A 45 -39.55 -1.24 -13.91
C THR A 45 -40.96 -0.96 -14.44
N GLY A 46 -41.96 -1.78 -14.08
CA GLY A 46 -43.36 -1.55 -14.43
C GLY A 46 -43.93 -0.29 -13.79
N VAL A 47 -43.63 -0.05 -12.51
CA VAL A 47 -44.04 1.18 -11.81
C VAL A 47 -43.37 2.40 -12.45
N MET A 48 -42.07 2.30 -12.78
CA MET A 48 -41.34 3.34 -13.50
C MET A 48 -42.01 3.67 -14.86
N ALA A 49 -42.32 2.64 -15.62
CA ALA A 49 -42.96 2.80 -16.94
C ALA A 49 -44.32 3.53 -16.84
N VAL A 50 -45.16 3.13 -15.89
CA VAL A 50 -46.48 3.76 -15.68
C VAL A 50 -46.33 5.22 -15.24
N LEU A 51 -45.48 5.52 -14.26
CA LEU A 51 -45.27 6.90 -13.81
C LEU A 51 -44.63 7.78 -14.90
N ALA A 52 -43.68 7.22 -15.66
CA ALA A 52 -43.06 7.95 -16.75
C ALA A 52 -44.07 8.31 -17.86
N ILE A 53 -44.90 7.35 -18.28
CA ILE A 53 -45.86 7.60 -19.36
C ILE A 53 -46.98 8.56 -18.92
N MET A 54 -47.43 8.50 -17.67
CA MET A 54 -48.37 9.44 -17.08
C MET A 54 -47.85 10.90 -17.15
N ARG A 55 -46.58 11.10 -16.88
CA ARG A 55 -45.95 12.42 -16.91
C ARG A 55 -45.59 12.87 -18.31
N ALA A 56 -45.25 11.95 -19.19
CA ALA A 56 -44.93 12.22 -20.61
C ALA A 56 -46.09 12.81 -21.41
N THR A 57 -47.31 12.74 -20.90
CA THR A 57 -48.49 13.44 -21.49
C THR A 57 -48.42 14.96 -21.34
N SER A 58 -47.68 15.47 -20.37
CA SER A 58 -47.56 16.89 -20.08
C SER A 58 -46.23 17.49 -20.56
N ALA A 59 -45.11 16.75 -20.41
CA ALA A 59 -43.78 17.16 -20.86
C ALA A 59 -42.87 15.92 -20.96
N PRO A 60 -41.79 15.95 -21.76
CA PRO A 60 -40.81 14.87 -21.82
C PRO A 60 -40.27 14.44 -20.44
N VAL A 61 -40.10 13.13 -20.26
CA VAL A 61 -39.61 12.53 -19.02
C VAL A 61 -38.20 12.00 -19.21
N LEU A 62 -37.28 12.38 -18.33
CA LEU A 62 -35.92 11.85 -18.29
C LEU A 62 -35.87 10.66 -17.31
N VAL A 63 -35.50 9.50 -17.81
CA VAL A 63 -35.23 8.30 -17.01
C VAL A 63 -33.72 8.11 -16.92
N VAL A 64 -33.20 8.15 -15.70
CA VAL A 64 -31.77 8.05 -15.43
C VAL A 64 -31.48 6.68 -14.79
N CYS A 65 -30.46 5.99 -15.27
CA CYS A 65 -30.03 4.70 -14.76
C CYS A 65 -28.49 4.61 -14.62
N PRO A 66 -27.95 3.66 -13.82
CA PRO A 66 -26.54 3.62 -13.50
C PRO A 66 -25.61 3.09 -14.60
N SER A 67 -26.11 2.32 -15.57
CA SER A 67 -25.24 1.69 -16.57
C SER A 67 -25.83 1.66 -17.98
N ALA A 68 -24.96 1.59 -18.99
CA ALA A 68 -25.36 1.53 -20.41
C ALA A 68 -26.17 0.26 -20.73
N ALA A 69 -25.86 -0.87 -20.12
CA ALA A 69 -26.64 -2.11 -20.32
C ALA A 69 -28.11 -1.96 -19.87
N LEU A 70 -28.33 -1.20 -18.77
CA LEU A 70 -29.68 -0.91 -18.28
C LEU A 70 -30.46 0.06 -19.20
N VAL A 71 -29.77 0.96 -19.93
CA VAL A 71 -30.43 1.85 -20.90
C VAL A 71 -31.16 1.06 -21.96
N GLU A 72 -30.50 0.10 -22.61
CA GLU A 72 -31.10 -0.73 -23.65
C GLU A 72 -32.27 -1.55 -23.10
N GLN A 73 -32.09 -2.14 -21.92
CA GLN A 73 -33.15 -2.89 -21.26
C GLN A 73 -34.38 -2.01 -20.98
N LEU A 74 -34.17 -0.83 -20.35
CA LEU A 74 -35.26 0.11 -20.03
C LEU A 74 -35.96 0.62 -21.30
N MET A 75 -35.20 0.92 -22.35
CA MET A 75 -35.79 1.35 -23.63
C MET A 75 -36.69 0.25 -24.24
N SER A 76 -36.24 -1.00 -24.16
CA SER A 76 -37.06 -2.15 -24.64
C SER A 76 -38.32 -2.34 -23.80
N GLU A 77 -38.20 -2.32 -22.48
CA GLU A 77 -39.33 -2.45 -21.56
C GLU A 77 -40.34 -1.31 -21.76
N PHE A 78 -39.92 -0.06 -21.87
CA PHE A 78 -40.78 1.10 -22.03
C PHE A 78 -41.42 1.16 -23.43
N ARG A 79 -40.73 0.66 -24.46
CA ARG A 79 -41.28 0.67 -25.85
C ARG A 79 -42.43 -0.32 -26.03
N SER A 80 -42.26 -1.56 -25.53
CA SER A 80 -43.25 -2.61 -25.82
C SER A 80 -43.34 -3.70 -24.75
N ARG A 81 -42.21 -4.24 -24.28
CA ARG A 81 -42.19 -5.52 -23.58
C ARG A 81 -43.02 -5.54 -22.30
N PHE A 82 -42.92 -4.48 -21.47
CA PHE A 82 -43.74 -4.37 -20.26
C PHE A 82 -45.25 -4.30 -20.62
N TRP A 83 -45.60 -3.46 -21.58
CA TRP A 83 -46.97 -3.22 -21.96
C TRP A 83 -47.64 -4.45 -22.59
N ASP A 84 -46.88 -5.21 -23.40
CA ASP A 84 -47.31 -6.49 -23.94
C ASP A 84 -47.55 -7.51 -22.83
N THR A 85 -46.68 -7.55 -21.81
CA THR A 85 -46.79 -8.46 -20.67
C THR A 85 -48.10 -8.24 -19.86
N ILE A 86 -48.50 -6.98 -19.71
CA ILE A 86 -49.72 -6.64 -18.95
C ILE A 86 -50.96 -6.45 -19.83
N GLY A 87 -50.85 -6.64 -21.13
CA GLY A 87 -51.93 -6.47 -22.09
C GLY A 87 -52.45 -5.05 -22.20
N ALA A 88 -51.60 -4.04 -21.97
CA ALA A 88 -51.98 -2.64 -22.04
C ALA A 88 -52.11 -2.14 -23.49
N GLY A 89 -53.10 -1.29 -23.76
CA GLY A 89 -53.35 -0.72 -25.09
C GLY A 89 -52.28 0.31 -25.52
N PRO A 90 -52.34 0.75 -26.81
CA PRO A 90 -51.34 1.70 -27.34
C PRO A 90 -51.34 3.07 -26.62
N GLU A 91 -52.42 3.43 -25.93
CA GLU A 91 -52.53 4.64 -25.13
C GLU A 91 -51.55 4.71 -23.98
N TRP A 92 -50.94 3.61 -23.58
CA TRP A 92 -49.93 3.48 -22.53
C TRP A 92 -48.50 3.44 -23.06
N ARG A 93 -48.31 3.46 -24.39
CA ARG A 93 -46.93 3.40 -24.96
C ARG A 93 -46.41 4.79 -25.25
N PRO A 94 -45.14 5.01 -25.16
CA PRO A 94 -44.51 6.27 -25.57
C PRO A 94 -44.64 6.42 -27.11
N ASP A 95 -44.92 7.63 -27.57
CA ASP A 95 -44.88 7.96 -28.99
C ASP A 95 -43.45 8.08 -29.50
N GLN A 96 -42.52 8.49 -28.59
CA GLN A 96 -41.10 8.65 -28.86
C GLN A 96 -40.27 8.21 -27.65
N ILE A 97 -39.15 7.55 -27.94
CA ILE A 97 -38.14 7.19 -26.91
C ILE A 97 -36.74 7.44 -27.47
N PHE A 98 -35.94 8.22 -26.75
CA PHE A 98 -34.59 8.60 -27.13
C PHE A 98 -33.57 8.16 -26.07
N GLN A 99 -32.36 7.83 -26.54
CA GLN A 99 -31.20 7.73 -25.65
C GLN A 99 -30.44 9.06 -25.67
N ALA A 100 -30.17 9.62 -24.51
CA ALA A 100 -29.31 10.82 -24.38
C ALA A 100 -27.85 10.41 -24.38
N LEU A 101 -27.10 10.92 -25.35
CA LEU A 101 -25.66 10.76 -25.46
C LEU A 101 -25.00 12.16 -25.57
N PRO A 102 -23.82 12.40 -24.96
CA PRO A 102 -23.16 13.70 -25.00
C PRO A 102 -22.97 14.26 -26.41
N GLY A 103 -22.56 13.41 -27.37
CA GLY A 103 -22.34 13.82 -28.77
C GLY A 103 -23.60 14.12 -29.60
N SER A 104 -24.79 13.71 -29.11
CA SER A 104 -26.07 13.89 -29.86
C SER A 104 -27.07 14.79 -29.15
N VAL A 105 -26.73 15.38 -28.02
CA VAL A 105 -27.67 16.15 -27.18
C VAL A 105 -28.29 17.36 -27.89
N ARG A 106 -27.56 18.04 -28.77
CA ARG A 106 -28.07 19.18 -29.53
C ARG A 106 -29.16 18.75 -30.50
N GLN A 107 -28.93 17.72 -31.28
CA GLN A 107 -29.91 17.15 -32.20
C GLN A 107 -31.15 16.65 -31.45
N MET A 108 -30.95 16.04 -30.29
CA MET A 108 -32.01 15.59 -29.41
C MET A 108 -32.81 16.77 -28.85
N GLY A 109 -32.14 17.83 -28.42
CA GLY A 109 -32.80 19.06 -27.94
C GLY A 109 -33.73 19.67 -28.99
N ASP A 110 -33.36 19.67 -30.29
CA ASP A 110 -34.21 20.09 -31.39
C ASP A 110 -35.44 19.19 -31.58
N LYS A 111 -35.23 17.86 -31.51
CA LYS A 111 -36.32 16.88 -31.57
C LYS A 111 -37.30 17.02 -30.41
N LEU A 112 -36.79 17.28 -29.21
CA LEU A 112 -37.60 17.48 -27.99
C LEU A 112 -38.44 18.73 -28.07
N ARG A 113 -37.92 19.83 -28.62
CA ARG A 113 -38.71 21.06 -28.88
C ARG A 113 -39.85 20.83 -29.89
N GLY A 114 -39.62 19.95 -30.86
CA GLY A 114 -40.66 19.54 -31.85
C GLY A 114 -41.62 18.48 -31.35
N SER A 115 -41.47 17.93 -30.17
CA SER A 115 -42.29 16.84 -29.63
C SER A 115 -43.47 17.30 -28.76
N ALA A 116 -43.86 18.55 -28.84
CA ALA A 116 -45.02 19.08 -28.09
C ALA A 116 -46.28 18.23 -28.36
N GLY A 117 -46.93 17.75 -27.32
CA GLY A 117 -48.10 16.88 -27.40
C GLY A 117 -47.81 15.39 -27.63
N LEU A 118 -46.55 15.00 -27.82
CA LEU A 118 -46.13 13.57 -27.92
C LEU A 118 -45.63 13.08 -26.58
N ARG A 119 -46.00 11.85 -26.21
CA ARG A 119 -45.49 11.16 -25.02
C ARG A 119 -44.03 10.73 -25.24
N THR A 120 -43.14 11.58 -24.81
CA THR A 120 -41.70 11.41 -25.05
C THR A 120 -40.96 11.00 -23.80
N ILE A 121 -40.16 9.94 -23.89
CA ILE A 121 -39.26 9.46 -22.84
C ILE A 121 -37.80 9.56 -23.32
N VAL A 122 -36.94 10.09 -22.50
CA VAL A 122 -35.49 10.16 -22.71
C VAL A 122 -34.82 9.25 -21.69
N VAL A 123 -34.00 8.32 -22.11
CA VAL A 123 -33.25 7.41 -21.23
C VAL A 123 -31.76 7.76 -21.29
N ALA A 124 -31.10 7.89 -20.14
CA ALA A 124 -29.71 8.21 -20.06
C ALA A 124 -29.00 7.48 -18.89
N THR A 125 -27.70 7.29 -19.03
CA THR A 125 -26.89 7.00 -17.85
C THR A 125 -26.61 8.29 -17.08
N ILE A 126 -26.35 8.19 -15.76
CA ILE A 126 -25.97 9.35 -14.96
C ILE A 126 -24.67 9.98 -15.48
N GLN A 127 -23.70 9.16 -15.93
CA GLN A 127 -22.46 9.63 -16.54
C GLN A 127 -22.71 10.47 -17.81
N ALA A 128 -23.63 10.03 -18.66
CA ALA A 128 -23.99 10.79 -19.85
C ALA A 128 -24.60 12.16 -19.46
N VAL A 129 -25.49 12.20 -18.47
CA VAL A 129 -26.09 13.46 -17.97
C VAL A 129 -25.01 14.37 -17.36
N GLN A 130 -24.05 13.81 -16.61
CA GLN A 130 -22.92 14.56 -16.07
C GLN A 130 -22.03 15.16 -17.17
N GLN A 131 -21.72 14.40 -18.22
CA GLN A 131 -20.93 14.92 -19.34
C GLN A 131 -21.66 16.03 -20.10
N ILE A 132 -22.96 15.88 -20.31
CA ILE A 132 -23.80 16.92 -20.91
C ILE A 132 -23.82 18.19 -20.02
N HIS A 133 -23.81 18.02 -18.70
CA HIS A 133 -23.70 19.13 -17.77
C HIS A 133 -22.32 19.81 -17.87
N ALA A 134 -21.26 19.03 -17.89
CA ALA A 134 -19.88 19.54 -17.96
C ALA A 134 -19.58 20.30 -19.26
N THR A 135 -20.21 19.92 -20.39
CA THR A 135 -20.09 20.64 -21.66
C THR A 135 -20.95 21.91 -21.75
N GLY A 136 -21.78 22.18 -20.74
CA GLY A 136 -22.71 23.34 -20.75
C GLY A 136 -23.99 23.13 -21.56
N ASP A 137 -24.15 21.98 -22.23
CA ASP A 137 -25.29 21.67 -23.07
C ASP A 137 -26.55 21.23 -22.27
N ILE A 138 -26.44 21.12 -20.93
CA ILE A 138 -27.56 20.71 -20.08
C ILE A 138 -28.78 21.64 -20.20
N GLY A 139 -28.56 22.92 -20.52
CA GLY A 139 -29.62 23.90 -20.76
C GLY A 139 -30.60 23.50 -21.89
N LEU A 140 -30.15 22.69 -22.86
CA LEU A 140 -30.97 22.16 -23.95
C LEU A 140 -32.01 21.15 -23.45
N LEU A 141 -31.70 20.43 -22.39
CA LEU A 141 -32.59 19.47 -21.74
C LEU A 141 -33.42 20.12 -20.62
N ARG A 142 -32.84 21.01 -19.85
CA ARG A 142 -33.47 21.65 -18.67
C ARG A 142 -34.77 22.39 -19.03
N GLY A 143 -34.86 23.03 -20.20
CA GLY A 143 -36.04 23.74 -20.64
C GLY A 143 -37.17 22.87 -21.21
N THR A 144 -36.90 21.57 -21.41
CA THR A 144 -37.85 20.66 -22.06
C THR A 144 -38.30 19.50 -21.17
N ILE A 145 -37.41 18.99 -20.31
CA ILE A 145 -37.72 17.88 -19.39
C ILE A 145 -38.62 18.38 -18.27
N GLY A 146 -39.74 17.70 -18.03
CA GLY A 146 -40.73 18.06 -17.02
C GLY A 146 -40.72 17.15 -15.77
N THR A 147 -40.07 15.99 -15.84
CA THR A 147 -39.99 15.03 -14.71
C THR A 147 -38.76 14.17 -14.87
N ILE A 148 -38.14 13.82 -13.74
CA ILE A 148 -37.05 12.84 -13.70
C ILE A 148 -37.51 11.59 -12.95
N VAL A 149 -37.23 10.42 -13.53
CA VAL A 149 -37.39 9.10 -12.91
C VAL A 149 -35.98 8.50 -12.77
N PHE A 150 -35.56 8.20 -11.56
CA PHE A 150 -34.20 7.77 -11.28
C PHE A 150 -34.21 6.32 -10.80
N ASP A 151 -33.64 5.38 -11.58
CA ASP A 151 -33.46 4.00 -11.17
C ASP A 151 -32.21 3.88 -10.30
N GLU A 152 -32.28 3.03 -9.28
CA GLU A 152 -31.24 2.89 -8.25
C GLU A 152 -30.93 4.24 -7.56
N GLY A 153 -31.99 4.94 -7.15
CA GLY A 153 -31.98 6.30 -6.57
C GLY A 153 -31.13 6.43 -5.30
N HIS A 154 -30.65 5.32 -4.73
CA HIS A 154 -29.66 5.35 -3.65
C HIS A 154 -28.32 5.98 -4.08
N ARG A 155 -28.05 6.16 -5.38
CA ARG A 155 -26.90 6.88 -5.91
C ARG A 155 -27.12 8.40 -5.95
N GLU A 156 -28.37 8.88 -5.87
CA GLU A 156 -28.71 10.30 -5.90
C GLU A 156 -27.97 11.14 -4.85
N PRO A 157 -27.79 10.70 -3.60
CA PRO A 157 -27.06 11.48 -2.60
C PRO A 157 -25.59 11.75 -2.93
N ALA A 158 -24.96 11.06 -3.90
CA ALA A 158 -23.61 11.40 -4.32
C ALA A 158 -23.55 12.88 -4.78
N PRO A 159 -22.66 13.71 -4.23
CA PRO A 159 -22.68 15.16 -4.41
C PRO A 159 -22.75 15.62 -5.88
N LEU A 160 -21.96 15.02 -6.75
CA LEU A 160 -21.94 15.36 -8.17
C LEU A 160 -23.24 14.96 -8.89
N TRP A 161 -23.77 13.78 -8.59
CA TRP A 161 -24.98 13.26 -9.22
C TRP A 161 -26.22 13.99 -8.72
N ALA A 162 -26.29 14.23 -7.41
CA ALA A 162 -27.36 15.00 -6.80
C ALA A 162 -27.42 16.43 -7.34
N ALA A 163 -26.27 17.10 -7.49
CA ALA A 163 -26.20 18.44 -8.05
C ALA A 163 -26.76 18.50 -9.48
N VAL A 164 -26.33 17.58 -10.35
CA VAL A 164 -26.79 17.52 -11.75
C VAL A 164 -28.29 17.26 -11.83
N VAL A 165 -28.83 16.29 -11.09
CA VAL A 165 -30.25 15.95 -11.10
C VAL A 165 -31.10 17.09 -10.53
N ARG A 166 -30.68 17.72 -9.43
CA ARG A 166 -31.39 18.83 -8.79
C ARG A 166 -31.36 20.12 -9.62
N ASP A 167 -30.36 20.27 -10.47
CA ASP A 167 -30.23 21.43 -11.34
C ASP A 167 -31.39 21.55 -12.34
N PHE A 168 -32.07 20.46 -12.68
CA PHE A 168 -33.31 20.49 -13.45
C PHE A 168 -34.49 21.14 -12.71
N ASN A 169 -34.51 21.06 -11.39
CA ASN A 169 -35.57 21.61 -10.52
C ASN A 169 -37.00 21.16 -10.91
N VAL A 170 -37.14 19.90 -11.31
CA VAL A 170 -38.40 19.26 -11.71
C VAL A 170 -38.76 18.15 -10.73
N PRO A 171 -40.06 17.71 -10.70
CA PRO A 171 -40.46 16.56 -9.89
C PRO A 171 -39.58 15.34 -10.18
N THR A 172 -39.06 14.71 -9.12
CA THR A 172 -38.13 13.59 -9.23
C THR A 172 -38.63 12.40 -8.42
N VAL A 173 -38.74 11.24 -9.06
CA VAL A 173 -39.11 9.97 -8.42
C VAL A 173 -37.87 9.05 -8.38
N LEU A 174 -37.47 8.67 -7.19
CA LEU A 174 -36.33 7.79 -6.92
C LEU A 174 -36.82 6.36 -6.70
N PHE A 175 -36.27 5.43 -7.43
CA PHE A 175 -36.49 4.00 -7.25
C PHE A 175 -35.26 3.35 -6.63
N SER A 176 -35.46 2.48 -5.64
CA SER A 176 -34.38 1.74 -5.01
C SER A 176 -34.85 0.37 -4.51
N ALA A 177 -33.99 -0.65 -4.63
CA ALA A 177 -34.12 -1.92 -3.95
C ALA A 177 -33.40 -1.94 -2.60
N THR A 178 -32.48 -1.03 -2.41
CA THR A 178 -31.60 -0.96 -1.24
C THR A 178 -31.38 0.50 -0.84
N PRO A 179 -32.31 1.13 -0.10
CA PRO A 179 -32.11 2.52 0.36
C PRO A 179 -31.00 2.62 1.41
N PHE A 180 -30.55 1.47 1.91
CA PHE A 180 -29.44 1.38 2.84
C PHE A 180 -28.11 1.62 2.10
N ARG A 181 -27.34 2.59 2.58
CA ARG A 181 -25.96 2.83 2.15
C ARG A 181 -25.02 2.81 3.34
N GLY A 182 -23.92 2.08 3.20
CA GLY A 182 -22.85 2.06 4.20
C GLY A 182 -22.09 3.39 4.33
N ASP A 183 -22.32 4.32 3.43
CA ASP A 183 -21.71 5.66 3.40
C ASP A 183 -22.55 6.73 4.12
N LEU A 184 -23.59 6.33 4.83
CA LEU A 184 -24.42 7.21 5.66
C LEU A 184 -25.10 8.37 4.91
N LYS A 185 -25.37 8.24 3.61
CA LYS A 185 -26.06 9.27 2.81
C LYS A 185 -27.58 9.15 2.89
N VAL A 186 -28.25 10.29 3.05
CA VAL A 186 -29.69 10.39 3.15
C VAL A 186 -30.27 10.86 1.82
N PHE A 187 -31.37 10.23 1.41
CA PHE A 187 -32.14 10.67 0.25
C PHE A 187 -32.82 12.02 0.54
N ASN A 188 -32.71 12.96 -0.39
CA ASN A 188 -33.45 14.21 -0.32
C ASN A 188 -34.91 13.99 -0.75
N VAL A 189 -35.67 13.30 0.12
CA VAL A 189 -37.02 12.80 -0.15
C VAL A 189 -38.03 13.55 0.72
N ASP A 190 -39.24 13.71 0.19
CA ASP A 190 -40.38 14.18 0.97
C ASP A 190 -40.99 13.05 1.76
N ASP A 191 -40.95 13.13 3.08
CA ASP A 191 -41.43 12.08 4.01
C ASP A 191 -42.91 11.75 3.86
N GLY A 192 -43.70 12.63 3.23
CA GLY A 192 -45.09 12.39 2.88
C GLY A 192 -45.28 11.46 1.68
N TYR A 193 -44.22 11.28 0.86
CA TYR A 193 -44.32 10.54 -0.40
C TYR A 193 -43.29 9.45 -0.51
N ILE A 194 -43.37 8.48 0.42
CA ILE A 194 -42.53 7.28 0.45
C ILE A 194 -43.43 6.06 0.28
N TYR A 195 -43.16 5.23 -0.71
CA TYR A 195 -43.67 3.87 -0.78
C TYR A 195 -42.61 2.88 -0.36
N PHE A 196 -42.94 2.01 0.57
CA PHE A 196 -42.03 1.01 1.10
C PHE A 196 -42.64 -0.38 1.08
N LEU A 197 -42.07 -1.29 0.30
CA LEU A 197 -42.33 -2.72 0.34
C LEU A 197 -41.16 -3.42 1.02
N SER A 198 -41.40 -4.00 2.20
CA SER A 198 -40.35 -4.71 2.91
C SER A 198 -39.99 -6.03 2.21
N PHE A 199 -38.76 -6.48 2.39
CA PHE A 199 -38.28 -7.76 1.90
C PHE A 199 -39.12 -8.91 2.47
N GLU A 200 -39.32 -8.90 3.80
CA GLU A 200 -40.12 -9.92 4.49
C GLU A 200 -41.54 -10.00 3.94
N LYS A 201 -42.20 -8.85 3.72
CA LYS A 201 -43.55 -8.80 3.12
C LYS A 201 -43.57 -9.30 1.67
N ALA A 202 -42.56 -8.99 0.91
CA ALA A 202 -42.43 -9.46 -0.47
C ALA A 202 -42.28 -10.99 -0.55
N VAL A 203 -41.48 -11.58 0.34
CA VAL A 203 -41.34 -13.04 0.48
C VAL A 203 -42.63 -13.68 0.98
N ALA A 204 -43.24 -13.14 2.04
CA ALA A 204 -44.48 -13.67 2.61
C ALA A 204 -45.63 -13.63 1.62
N SER A 205 -45.67 -12.64 0.71
CA SER A 205 -46.66 -12.51 -0.37
C SER A 205 -46.29 -13.30 -1.62
N ALA A 206 -45.26 -14.12 -1.59
CA ALA A 206 -44.73 -14.88 -2.73
C ALA A 206 -44.53 -14.03 -4.00
N LEU A 207 -44.07 -12.80 -3.83
CA LEU A 207 -43.62 -11.92 -4.92
C LEU A 207 -42.19 -12.24 -5.35
N ILE A 208 -41.39 -12.63 -4.38
CA ILE A 208 -40.00 -13.08 -4.53
C ILE A 208 -39.77 -14.30 -3.63
N ARG A 209 -38.70 -15.06 -3.92
CA ARG A 209 -38.31 -16.20 -3.07
C ARG A 209 -37.50 -15.74 -1.88
N GLY A 210 -37.53 -16.51 -0.79
CA GLY A 210 -36.66 -16.32 0.37
C GLY A 210 -35.19 -16.64 0.06
N VAL A 211 -34.31 -16.42 1.04
CA VAL A 211 -32.87 -16.66 0.93
C VAL A 211 -32.40 -17.50 2.10
N GLU A 212 -31.77 -18.64 1.81
CA GLU A 212 -31.07 -19.50 2.76
C GLU A 212 -29.58 -19.23 2.69
N LEU A 213 -28.96 -18.86 3.83
CA LEU A 213 -27.49 -18.79 3.95
C LEU A 213 -26.98 -20.17 4.39
N ARG A 214 -26.21 -20.85 3.55
CA ARG A 214 -25.61 -22.15 3.83
C ARG A 214 -24.12 -21.99 4.10
N LYS A 215 -23.79 -22.12 5.39
CA LYS A 215 -22.41 -22.13 5.83
C LYS A 215 -21.82 -23.53 5.63
N ILE A 216 -20.88 -23.64 4.70
CA ILE A 216 -20.15 -24.87 4.40
C ILE A 216 -18.65 -24.56 4.37
N ASP A 217 -17.84 -25.55 4.68
CA ASP A 217 -16.38 -25.41 4.68
C ASP A 217 -15.85 -25.47 3.25
N LEU A 218 -15.97 -24.35 2.53
CA LEU A 218 -15.48 -24.19 1.15
C LEU A 218 -13.97 -24.00 1.14
N ALA A 219 -13.30 -24.76 0.29
CA ALA A 219 -11.85 -24.70 0.17
C ALA A 219 -11.35 -23.35 -0.36
N ASP A 220 -10.09 -23.04 -0.03
CA ASP A 220 -9.42 -21.84 -0.48
C ASP A 220 -8.78 -21.98 -1.87
N ASP A 221 -8.57 -23.20 -2.36
CA ASP A 221 -8.10 -23.44 -3.71
C ASP A 221 -9.27 -23.59 -4.70
N ALA A 222 -9.11 -23.00 -5.89
CA ALA A 222 -10.15 -22.95 -6.91
C ALA A 222 -10.65 -24.33 -7.36
N ALA A 223 -9.75 -25.32 -7.46
CA ALA A 223 -10.08 -26.65 -7.95
C ALA A 223 -10.97 -27.42 -6.96
N THR A 224 -10.63 -27.40 -5.66
CA THR A 224 -11.46 -28.04 -4.63
C THR A 224 -12.75 -27.27 -4.41
N PHE A 225 -12.70 -25.93 -4.40
CA PHE A 225 -13.89 -25.08 -4.33
C PHE A 225 -14.89 -25.41 -5.44
N ALA A 226 -14.44 -25.47 -6.70
CA ALA A 226 -15.31 -25.79 -7.83
C ALA A 226 -15.98 -27.16 -7.65
N ARG A 227 -15.22 -28.19 -7.26
CA ARG A 227 -15.78 -29.51 -6.96
C ARG A 227 -16.83 -29.51 -5.84
N GLN A 228 -16.56 -28.76 -4.76
CA GLN A 228 -17.48 -28.64 -3.63
C GLN A 228 -18.77 -27.92 -4.02
N VAL A 229 -18.67 -26.81 -4.77
CA VAL A 229 -19.86 -26.07 -5.27
C VAL A 229 -20.68 -26.91 -6.21
N VAL A 230 -20.04 -27.65 -7.15
CA VAL A 230 -20.74 -28.58 -8.07
C VAL A 230 -21.45 -29.67 -7.27
N ALA A 231 -20.77 -30.32 -6.33
CA ALA A 231 -21.34 -31.38 -5.51
C ALA A 231 -22.52 -30.90 -4.66
N GLU A 232 -22.38 -29.71 -4.02
CA GLU A 232 -23.43 -29.15 -3.18
C GLU A 232 -24.65 -28.73 -4.02
N THR A 233 -24.46 -28.15 -5.20
CA THR A 233 -25.57 -27.78 -6.09
C THR A 233 -26.28 -29.03 -6.63
N ASP A 234 -25.58 -30.11 -6.93
CA ASP A 234 -26.18 -31.40 -7.33
C ASP A 234 -26.96 -32.04 -6.20
N ARG A 235 -26.44 -31.94 -4.94
CA ARG A 235 -27.15 -32.39 -3.75
C ARG A 235 -28.47 -31.62 -3.56
N LEU A 236 -28.45 -30.29 -3.75
CA LEU A 236 -29.65 -29.46 -3.66
C LEU A 236 -30.69 -29.81 -4.71
N VAL A 237 -30.25 -30.15 -5.93
CA VAL A 237 -31.17 -30.65 -6.99
C VAL A 237 -31.73 -32.03 -6.62
N THR A 238 -30.91 -32.96 -6.15
CA THR A 238 -31.33 -34.31 -5.78
C THR A 238 -32.33 -34.31 -4.61
N THR A 239 -32.18 -33.37 -3.67
CA THR A 239 -33.11 -33.19 -2.55
C THR A 239 -34.34 -32.35 -2.87
N GLY A 240 -34.55 -31.97 -4.13
CA GLY A 240 -35.70 -31.17 -4.56
C GLY A 240 -35.69 -29.72 -4.10
N ARG A 241 -34.54 -29.23 -3.58
CA ARG A 241 -34.36 -27.83 -3.13
C ARG A 241 -34.10 -26.88 -4.30
N LEU A 242 -33.63 -27.38 -5.43
CA LEU A 242 -33.37 -26.62 -6.64
C LEU A 242 -33.92 -27.36 -7.86
N ASP A 243 -34.36 -26.60 -8.85
CA ASP A 243 -34.75 -27.14 -10.16
C ASP A 243 -33.51 -27.56 -10.97
N ARG A 244 -33.66 -28.54 -11.85
CA ARG A 244 -32.56 -29.00 -12.71
C ARG A 244 -31.98 -27.93 -13.63
N GLY A 245 -32.79 -26.94 -14.01
CA GLY A 245 -32.38 -25.82 -14.87
C GLY A 245 -31.80 -24.60 -14.15
N HIS A 246 -31.51 -24.70 -12.83
CA HIS A 246 -30.96 -23.59 -12.06
C HIS A 246 -29.56 -23.13 -12.55
N LYS A 247 -29.26 -21.86 -12.33
CA LYS A 247 -27.93 -21.27 -12.57
C LYS A 247 -27.28 -20.87 -11.28
N VAL A 248 -25.98 -21.00 -11.28
CA VAL A 248 -25.09 -20.68 -10.14
C VAL A 248 -24.25 -19.46 -10.50
N ILE A 249 -24.33 -18.43 -9.70
CA ILE A 249 -23.44 -17.27 -9.79
C ILE A 249 -22.26 -17.53 -8.86
N VAL A 250 -21.04 -17.39 -9.37
CA VAL A 250 -19.80 -17.55 -8.61
C VAL A 250 -19.09 -16.21 -8.52
N ARG A 251 -18.90 -15.71 -7.31
CA ARG A 251 -18.24 -14.43 -7.04
C ARG A 251 -16.73 -14.62 -6.83
N ALA A 252 -15.92 -13.87 -7.58
CA ALA A 252 -14.47 -13.80 -7.46
C ALA A 252 -14.01 -12.37 -7.10
N GLY A 253 -12.82 -12.21 -6.54
CA GLY A 253 -12.27 -10.94 -6.08
C GLY A 253 -11.46 -10.18 -7.12
N SER A 254 -10.92 -10.88 -8.14
CA SER A 254 -10.07 -10.30 -9.16
C SER A 254 -10.30 -10.96 -10.53
N GLU A 255 -9.80 -10.32 -11.59
CA GLU A 255 -9.80 -10.87 -12.95
C GLU A 255 -9.12 -12.24 -13.01
N ASP A 256 -7.93 -12.35 -12.40
CA ASP A 256 -7.17 -13.61 -12.38
C ASP A 256 -7.95 -14.72 -11.71
N THR A 257 -8.55 -14.42 -10.55
CA THR A 257 -9.41 -15.38 -9.84
C THR A 257 -10.62 -15.81 -10.69
N VAL A 258 -11.17 -14.92 -11.50
CA VAL A 258 -12.24 -15.27 -12.45
C VAL A 258 -11.75 -16.30 -13.47
N VAL A 259 -10.55 -16.11 -14.02
CA VAL A 259 -9.93 -17.04 -14.99
C VAL A 259 -9.62 -18.40 -14.34
N ASP A 260 -9.02 -18.38 -13.16
CA ASP A 260 -8.67 -19.59 -12.42
C ASP A 260 -9.89 -20.42 -12.05
N LEU A 261 -10.94 -19.78 -11.55
CA LEU A 261 -12.21 -20.44 -11.28
C LEU A 261 -12.84 -20.98 -12.55
N TYR A 262 -12.77 -20.25 -13.68
CA TYR A 262 -13.26 -20.74 -14.95
C TYR A 262 -12.62 -22.07 -15.35
N GLN A 263 -11.30 -22.17 -15.27
CA GLN A 263 -10.57 -23.42 -15.56
C GLN A 263 -10.90 -24.52 -14.54
N ALA A 264 -11.02 -24.16 -13.27
CA ALA A 264 -11.40 -25.09 -12.20
C ALA A 264 -12.79 -25.69 -12.41
N PHE A 265 -13.78 -24.87 -12.75
CA PHE A 265 -15.14 -25.35 -13.05
C PHE A 265 -15.20 -26.17 -14.35
N LEU A 266 -14.48 -25.80 -15.40
CA LEU A 266 -14.35 -26.63 -16.60
C LEU A 266 -13.81 -28.03 -16.26
N SER A 267 -12.76 -28.09 -15.42
CA SER A 267 -12.18 -29.37 -14.98
C SER A 267 -13.15 -30.18 -14.10
N ALA A 268 -13.85 -29.51 -13.17
CA ALA A 268 -14.81 -30.17 -12.28
C ALA A 268 -16.05 -30.71 -13.03
N LEU A 269 -16.38 -30.15 -14.20
CA LEU A 269 -17.51 -30.51 -15.05
C LEU A 269 -17.10 -31.36 -16.23
N ALA A 270 -15.87 -31.85 -16.32
CA ALA A 270 -15.37 -32.66 -17.41
C ALA A 270 -16.29 -33.89 -17.65
N GLY A 271 -16.75 -34.07 -18.88
CA GLY A 271 -17.69 -35.12 -19.26
C GLY A 271 -19.19 -34.85 -18.96
N ARG A 272 -19.52 -33.64 -18.46
CA ARG A 272 -20.91 -33.21 -18.22
C ARG A 272 -21.37 -32.26 -19.31
N THR A 273 -22.71 -32.08 -19.40
CA THR A 273 -23.36 -31.15 -20.35
C THR A 273 -23.50 -29.73 -19.77
N ASP A 274 -23.15 -29.54 -18.49
CA ASP A 274 -23.22 -28.24 -17.83
C ASP A 274 -22.12 -27.30 -18.38
N GLY A 275 -22.49 -26.07 -18.74
CA GLY A 275 -21.60 -25.06 -19.28
C GLY A 275 -21.13 -24.07 -18.20
N VAL A 276 -19.98 -23.49 -18.48
CA VAL A 276 -19.37 -22.43 -17.64
C VAL A 276 -19.15 -21.16 -18.48
N MET A 277 -19.43 -19.99 -17.91
CA MET A 277 -19.14 -18.70 -18.52
C MET A 277 -18.43 -17.81 -17.48
N ALA A 278 -17.38 -17.13 -17.90
CA ALA A 278 -16.70 -16.13 -17.11
C ALA A 278 -16.87 -14.72 -17.71
N LEU A 279 -17.07 -13.74 -16.86
CA LEU A 279 -17.43 -12.37 -17.22
C LEU A 279 -16.51 -11.38 -16.51
N HIS A 280 -15.77 -10.60 -17.31
CA HIS A 280 -14.95 -9.51 -16.79
C HIS A 280 -14.74 -8.45 -17.88
N ASN A 281 -14.85 -7.16 -17.53
CA ASN A 281 -14.76 -6.04 -18.47
C ASN A 281 -13.41 -5.92 -19.20
N ASN A 282 -12.37 -6.52 -18.67
CA ASN A 282 -11.04 -6.53 -19.30
C ASN A 282 -10.84 -7.68 -20.30
N PHE A 283 -11.76 -8.61 -20.40
CA PHE A 283 -11.63 -9.70 -21.36
C PHE A 283 -11.75 -9.17 -22.79
N THR A 284 -10.86 -9.64 -23.65
CA THR A 284 -10.94 -9.34 -25.08
C THR A 284 -11.83 -10.36 -25.79
N PRO A 285 -12.64 -9.96 -26.79
CA PRO A 285 -13.51 -10.89 -27.53
C PRO A 285 -12.75 -12.00 -28.31
N ALA A 286 -11.45 -11.89 -28.46
CA ALA A 286 -10.57 -12.77 -29.23
C ALA A 286 -9.96 -13.90 -28.36
N GLY A 287 -10.78 -14.66 -27.65
CA GLY A 287 -10.37 -15.95 -27.07
C GLY A 287 -10.34 -17.06 -28.12
N PRO A 288 -9.68 -18.21 -27.85
CA PRO A 288 -9.73 -19.36 -28.73
C PRO A 288 -11.21 -19.77 -28.99
N PRO A 289 -11.53 -20.34 -30.17
CA PRO A 289 -12.86 -20.79 -30.47
C PRO A 289 -13.39 -21.74 -29.38
N GLY A 290 -14.54 -21.37 -28.76
CA GLY A 290 -15.13 -22.13 -27.65
C GLY A 290 -14.86 -21.61 -26.25
N ALA A 291 -13.98 -20.63 -26.06
CA ALA A 291 -13.80 -19.97 -24.75
C ALA A 291 -15.00 -19.09 -24.41
N GLN A 292 -15.63 -19.33 -23.26
CA GLN A 292 -16.74 -18.53 -22.74
C GLN A 292 -16.24 -17.43 -21.76
N LEU A 293 -15.12 -16.75 -22.13
CA LEU A 293 -14.62 -15.56 -21.47
C LEU A 293 -15.18 -14.32 -22.20
N ARG A 294 -15.97 -13.52 -21.52
CA ARG A 294 -16.71 -12.42 -22.16
C ARG A 294 -16.50 -11.09 -21.46
N PRO A 295 -16.31 -10.00 -22.21
CA PRO A 295 -16.18 -8.65 -21.65
C PRO A 295 -17.53 -8.04 -21.25
N ASP A 296 -18.64 -8.64 -21.64
CA ASP A 296 -20.00 -8.12 -21.45
C ASP A 296 -20.98 -9.22 -21.01
N VAL A 297 -22.05 -8.83 -20.36
CA VAL A 297 -23.17 -9.71 -20.04
C VAL A 297 -24.00 -9.92 -21.32
N PRO A 298 -24.14 -11.17 -21.81
CA PRO A 298 -24.89 -11.41 -23.03
C PRO A 298 -26.36 -11.01 -22.89
N ALA A 299 -26.91 -10.33 -23.89
CA ALA A 299 -28.34 -9.95 -23.92
C ALA A 299 -29.28 -11.19 -23.96
N ASP A 300 -28.78 -12.31 -24.50
CA ASP A 300 -29.45 -13.59 -24.58
C ASP A 300 -29.22 -14.53 -23.39
N LEU A 301 -28.73 -14.02 -22.25
CA LEU A 301 -28.35 -14.81 -21.06
C LEU A 301 -29.46 -15.77 -20.60
N ARG A 302 -30.73 -15.36 -20.71
CA ARG A 302 -31.90 -16.20 -20.43
C ARG A 302 -32.06 -17.42 -21.38
N GLN A 303 -31.51 -17.38 -22.58
CA GLN A 303 -31.61 -18.48 -23.56
C GLN A 303 -30.41 -19.41 -23.46
N ARG A 304 -29.35 -18.98 -22.82
CA ARG A 304 -28.10 -19.71 -22.71
C ARG A 304 -28.18 -20.87 -21.74
N SER A 305 -27.43 -21.92 -22.07
CA SER A 305 -27.41 -23.18 -21.32
C SER A 305 -26.33 -23.21 -20.21
N GLU A 306 -25.39 -22.25 -20.18
CA GLU A 306 -24.34 -22.22 -19.18
C GLU A 306 -24.93 -22.11 -17.78
N ARG A 307 -24.55 -23.10 -16.95
CA ARG A 307 -25.06 -23.24 -15.60
C ARG A 307 -24.28 -22.42 -14.58
N PHE A 308 -22.95 -22.32 -14.73
CA PHE A 308 -22.07 -21.61 -13.82
C PHE A 308 -21.60 -20.30 -14.46
N LEU A 309 -21.88 -19.19 -13.77
CA LEU A 309 -21.57 -17.83 -14.22
C LEU A 309 -20.57 -17.21 -13.23
N ILE A 310 -19.33 -17.06 -13.64
CA ILE A 310 -18.24 -16.58 -12.80
C ILE A 310 -17.98 -15.12 -13.11
N HIS A 311 -17.88 -14.27 -12.10
CA HIS A 311 -17.64 -12.85 -12.28
C HIS A 311 -17.00 -12.17 -11.08
N GLN A 312 -16.48 -10.95 -11.29
CA GLN A 312 -16.07 -10.05 -10.21
C GLN A 312 -17.19 -9.08 -9.81
N PHE A 313 -17.66 -8.24 -10.73
CA PHE A 313 -18.71 -7.24 -10.49
C PHE A 313 -19.85 -7.26 -11.50
N MET A 314 -19.67 -7.83 -12.68
CA MET A 314 -20.55 -7.64 -13.81
C MET A 314 -21.98 -8.17 -13.61
N LEU A 315 -22.15 -9.18 -12.79
CA LEU A 315 -23.47 -9.76 -12.51
C LEU A 315 -24.16 -9.17 -11.27
N VAL A 316 -23.54 -8.17 -10.61
CA VAL A 316 -24.21 -7.44 -9.51
C VAL A 316 -25.38 -6.62 -10.02
N GLU A 317 -25.27 -6.06 -11.24
CA GLU A 317 -26.33 -5.31 -11.92
C GLU A 317 -26.59 -5.92 -13.31
N GLY A 318 -27.78 -5.72 -13.86
CA GLY A 318 -28.09 -6.09 -15.26
C GLY A 318 -28.54 -7.53 -15.53
N ILE A 319 -28.58 -8.45 -14.57
CA ILE A 319 -29.12 -9.79 -14.78
C ILE A 319 -30.61 -9.81 -14.55
N ASP A 320 -31.34 -10.42 -15.50
CA ASP A 320 -32.76 -10.73 -15.38
C ASP A 320 -33.03 -12.18 -15.80
N ASP A 321 -32.43 -13.15 -15.10
CA ASP A 321 -32.69 -14.58 -15.30
C ASP A 321 -33.18 -15.21 -14.00
N PRO A 322 -34.47 -15.59 -13.87
CA PRO A 322 -35.02 -16.18 -12.64
C PRO A 322 -34.46 -17.57 -12.30
N ARG A 323 -33.70 -18.20 -13.20
CA ARG A 323 -33.01 -19.47 -12.93
C ARG A 323 -31.77 -19.28 -12.07
N CYS A 324 -31.26 -18.06 -11.96
CA CYS A 324 -30.18 -17.75 -11.01
C CYS A 324 -30.73 -17.90 -9.59
N SER A 325 -30.39 -18.99 -8.92
CA SER A 325 -30.93 -19.36 -7.61
C SER A 325 -29.86 -19.73 -6.60
N VAL A 326 -28.61 -19.82 -7.02
CA VAL A 326 -27.44 -20.07 -6.14
C VAL A 326 -26.39 -18.99 -6.34
N LEU A 327 -25.83 -18.50 -5.23
CA LEU A 327 -24.63 -17.67 -5.21
C LEU A 327 -23.56 -18.42 -4.41
N ALA A 328 -22.42 -18.70 -5.02
CA ALA A 328 -21.26 -19.27 -4.35
C ALA A 328 -20.20 -18.18 -4.18
N LEU A 329 -19.77 -17.92 -2.97
CA LEU A 329 -18.77 -16.92 -2.63
C LEU A 329 -17.40 -17.56 -2.52
N TYR A 330 -16.57 -17.38 -3.54
CA TYR A 330 -15.16 -17.72 -3.45
C TYR A 330 -14.43 -16.66 -2.62
N GLU A 331 -14.78 -15.40 -2.82
CA GLU A 331 -14.35 -14.27 -2.00
C GLU A 331 -15.56 -13.42 -1.61
N PRO A 332 -15.64 -12.93 -0.36
CA PRO A 332 -16.77 -12.13 0.11
C PRO A 332 -16.81 -10.75 -0.57
N PHE A 333 -17.96 -10.10 -0.53
CA PHE A 333 -18.09 -8.72 -0.96
C PHE A 333 -17.46 -7.76 0.05
N GLY A 334 -16.87 -6.68 -0.47
CA GLY A 334 -16.27 -5.63 0.36
C GLY A 334 -17.28 -4.75 1.10
N ASN A 335 -18.58 -4.85 0.77
CA ASN A 335 -19.64 -4.09 1.45
C ASN A 335 -20.99 -4.81 1.40
N THR A 336 -21.81 -4.54 2.40
CA THR A 336 -23.15 -5.11 2.59
C THR A 336 -24.09 -4.82 1.40
N ARG A 337 -23.98 -3.64 0.79
CA ARG A 337 -24.83 -3.23 -0.34
C ARG A 337 -24.66 -4.15 -1.55
N MET A 338 -23.41 -4.42 -1.95
CA MET A 338 -23.12 -5.30 -3.08
C MET A 338 -23.63 -6.72 -2.82
N LEU A 339 -23.47 -7.21 -1.59
CA LEU A 339 -24.05 -8.50 -1.18
C LEU A 339 -25.57 -8.49 -1.37
N VAL A 340 -26.27 -7.48 -0.82
CA VAL A 340 -27.74 -7.38 -0.91
C VAL A 340 -28.22 -7.25 -2.36
N GLN A 341 -27.54 -6.49 -3.21
CA GLN A 341 -27.85 -6.39 -4.63
C GLN A 341 -27.67 -7.74 -5.34
N GLN A 342 -26.58 -8.45 -5.09
CA GLN A 342 -26.31 -9.74 -5.70
C GLN A 342 -27.31 -10.80 -5.22
N VAL A 343 -27.59 -10.86 -3.93
CA VAL A 343 -28.60 -11.73 -3.35
C VAL A 343 -29.97 -11.41 -3.91
N GLY A 344 -30.29 -10.13 -4.09
CA GLY A 344 -31.54 -9.68 -4.76
C GLY A 344 -31.73 -10.21 -6.17
N ARG A 345 -30.66 -10.60 -6.89
CA ARG A 345 -30.77 -11.27 -8.20
C ARG A 345 -31.27 -12.71 -8.09
N LEU A 346 -30.94 -13.36 -6.99
CA LEU A 346 -31.36 -14.74 -6.72
C LEU A 346 -32.83 -14.82 -6.31
N THR A 347 -33.39 -13.74 -5.75
CA THR A 347 -34.75 -13.76 -5.21
C THR A 347 -35.86 -13.73 -6.26
N ARG A 348 -35.51 -13.48 -7.52
CA ARG A 348 -36.45 -13.51 -8.63
C ARG A 348 -37.10 -14.87 -8.81
N GLN A 349 -38.39 -14.91 -9.15
CA GLN A 349 -39.07 -16.16 -9.39
C GLN A 349 -39.68 -16.21 -10.80
N SER A 350 -39.79 -17.43 -11.33
CA SER A 350 -40.41 -17.73 -12.63
C SER A 350 -41.84 -18.23 -12.51
N ALA A 351 -42.27 -18.60 -11.32
CA ALA A 351 -43.58 -19.14 -11.07
C ALA A 351 -44.67 -18.03 -11.10
N PRO A 352 -45.92 -18.38 -11.36
CA PRO A 352 -47.04 -17.42 -11.24
C PRO A 352 -47.12 -16.80 -9.86
N LEU A 353 -47.58 -15.56 -9.78
CA LEU A 353 -47.72 -14.82 -8.54
C LEU A 353 -48.48 -15.59 -7.47
N GLY A 354 -48.02 -15.57 -6.23
CA GLY A 354 -48.62 -16.30 -5.12
C GLY A 354 -48.14 -17.74 -5.00
N THR A 355 -47.36 -18.25 -5.94
CA THR A 355 -46.78 -19.59 -5.85
C THR A 355 -45.46 -19.52 -5.05
N LYS A 356 -45.41 -20.21 -3.94
CA LYS A 356 -44.20 -20.29 -3.09
C LYS A 356 -43.15 -21.17 -3.81
N MET A 357 -42.01 -20.59 -4.14
CA MET A 357 -40.87 -21.32 -4.70
C MET A 357 -39.85 -21.67 -3.60
N PRO A 358 -38.97 -22.65 -3.85
CA PRO A 358 -37.84 -22.91 -2.96
C PRO A 358 -36.98 -21.65 -2.76
N GLU A 359 -36.39 -21.52 -1.58
CA GLU A 359 -35.49 -20.40 -1.26
C GLU A 359 -34.26 -20.44 -2.15
N ALA A 360 -33.77 -19.27 -2.52
CA ALA A 360 -32.45 -19.11 -3.12
C ALA A 360 -31.37 -19.46 -2.08
N CYS A 361 -30.23 -19.94 -2.54
CA CYS A 361 -29.17 -20.42 -1.67
C CYS A 361 -27.90 -19.60 -1.85
N VAL A 362 -27.31 -19.13 -0.75
CA VAL A 362 -25.98 -18.52 -0.70
C VAL A 362 -25.02 -19.47 -0.03
N LEU A 363 -24.05 -20.00 -0.79
CA LEU A 363 -22.99 -20.87 -0.29
C LEU A 363 -21.82 -19.99 0.17
N THR A 364 -21.50 -20.07 1.44
CA THR A 364 -20.50 -19.20 2.07
C THR A 364 -19.73 -19.97 3.15
N ARG A 365 -18.51 -19.54 3.43
CA ARG A 365 -17.75 -20.07 4.59
C ARG A 365 -18.30 -19.51 5.90
N PRO A 366 -18.14 -20.24 7.01
CA PRO A 366 -18.46 -19.68 8.33
C PRO A 366 -17.73 -18.37 8.67
N SER A 367 -16.54 -18.17 8.10
CA SER A 367 -15.68 -17.00 8.32
C SER A 367 -16.03 -15.76 7.51
N ASP A 368 -16.98 -15.83 6.56
CA ASP A 368 -17.23 -14.75 5.58
C ASP A 368 -18.11 -13.61 6.13
N ASP A 369 -18.62 -13.70 7.37
CA ASP A 369 -19.49 -12.70 8.01
C ASP A 369 -20.77 -12.31 7.20
N VAL A 370 -21.12 -13.13 6.22
CA VAL A 370 -22.26 -12.88 5.31
C VAL A 370 -23.59 -12.82 6.07
N ASP A 371 -23.71 -13.62 7.12
CA ASP A 371 -24.88 -13.62 8.02
C ASP A 371 -25.01 -12.29 8.81
N ARG A 372 -23.89 -11.70 9.22
CA ARG A 372 -23.90 -10.38 9.87
C ARG A 372 -24.37 -9.31 8.89
N ASP A 373 -23.82 -9.32 7.68
CA ASP A 373 -24.15 -8.32 6.66
C ASP A 373 -25.59 -8.46 6.17
N TRP A 374 -26.03 -9.69 5.92
CA TRP A 374 -27.42 -9.97 5.53
C TRP A 374 -28.39 -9.68 6.69
N GLY A 375 -28.02 -10.06 7.92
CA GLY A 375 -28.77 -9.77 9.14
C GLY A 375 -28.93 -8.27 9.37
N SER A 376 -27.88 -7.47 9.10
CA SER A 376 -27.94 -6.00 9.18
C SER A 376 -28.94 -5.41 8.20
N PHE A 377 -29.01 -5.94 6.97
CA PHE A 377 -30.03 -5.54 5.98
C PHE A 377 -31.44 -5.88 6.46
N LEU A 378 -31.67 -7.10 6.97
CA LEU A 378 -32.98 -7.50 7.46
C LEU A 378 -33.40 -6.70 8.70
N ALA A 379 -32.48 -6.38 9.59
CA ALA A 379 -32.73 -5.52 10.75
C ALA A 379 -33.14 -4.11 10.32
N TYR A 380 -32.45 -3.56 9.31
CA TYR A 380 -32.80 -2.26 8.72
C TYR A 380 -34.19 -2.29 8.05
N ASP A 381 -34.49 -3.32 7.26
CA ASP A 381 -35.80 -3.51 6.62
C ASP A 381 -36.95 -3.54 7.69
N LYS A 382 -36.74 -4.27 8.78
CA LYS A 382 -37.67 -4.30 9.94
C LYS A 382 -37.79 -2.94 10.62
N ALA A 383 -36.70 -2.21 10.79
CA ALA A 383 -36.73 -0.87 11.38
C ALA A 383 -37.51 0.12 10.48
N CYS A 384 -37.39 0.01 9.16
CA CYS A 384 -38.21 0.78 8.22
C CYS A 384 -39.72 0.46 8.39
N VAL A 385 -40.06 -0.82 8.51
CA VAL A 385 -41.47 -1.23 8.78
C VAL A 385 -41.98 -0.63 10.09
N ALA A 386 -41.20 -0.73 11.17
CA ALA A 386 -41.54 -0.18 12.48
C ALA A 386 -41.70 1.35 12.45
N ASN A 387 -41.01 2.03 11.53
CA ASN A 387 -41.10 3.48 11.32
C ASN A 387 -42.16 3.87 10.27
N GLY A 388 -43.18 3.04 10.08
CA GLY A 388 -44.28 3.33 9.13
C GLY A 388 -43.89 3.31 7.65
N GLY A 389 -42.89 2.51 7.26
CA GLY A 389 -42.40 2.40 5.89
C GLY A 389 -41.41 3.50 5.51
N LYS A 390 -40.94 4.29 6.45
CA LYS A 390 -39.94 5.33 6.23
C LYS A 390 -38.58 4.82 6.65
N PRO A 391 -37.49 5.18 5.94
CA PRO A 391 -36.15 4.95 6.43
C PRO A 391 -36.01 5.50 7.85
N PRO A 392 -35.40 4.75 8.79
CA PRO A 392 -35.20 5.26 10.15
C PRO A 392 -34.33 6.53 10.08
N LEU A 393 -34.83 7.60 10.70
CA LEU A 393 -34.25 8.96 10.64
C LEU A 393 -32.90 9.12 11.37
N ARG A 394 -32.26 8.05 11.80
CA ARG A 394 -30.94 8.07 12.41
C ARG A 394 -29.93 7.29 11.59
N ASN A 395 -29.78 7.71 10.39
CA ASN A 395 -28.63 7.50 9.56
C ASN A 395 -27.53 8.46 10.08
N GLY A 396 -26.28 8.06 10.09
CA GLY A 396 -25.19 8.95 10.50
C GLY A 396 -25.11 10.25 9.67
N ASP A 397 -25.65 10.26 8.45
CA ASP A 397 -25.80 11.46 7.61
C ASP A 397 -26.76 12.48 8.19
N ASP A 398 -27.88 12.07 8.77
CA ASP A 398 -28.79 13.02 9.43
C ASP A 398 -28.12 13.62 10.65
N VAL A 399 -27.32 12.85 11.37
CA VAL A 399 -26.50 13.31 12.48
C VAL A 399 -25.44 14.29 11.95
N LEU A 400 -24.74 13.98 10.87
CA LEU A 400 -23.73 14.84 10.27
C LEU A 400 -24.36 16.12 9.69
N ARG A 401 -25.44 16.01 8.95
CA ARG A 401 -26.20 17.19 8.43
C ARG A 401 -26.76 18.02 9.57
N GLY A 402 -27.30 17.38 10.61
CA GLY A 402 -27.78 18.06 11.82
C GLY A 402 -26.66 18.75 12.57
N LEU A 403 -25.46 18.15 12.65
CA LEU A 403 -24.26 18.76 13.23
C LEU A 403 -23.79 19.95 12.39
N VAL A 404 -23.73 19.83 11.08
CA VAL A 404 -23.34 20.90 10.17
C VAL A 404 -24.35 22.07 10.28
N ALA A 405 -25.66 21.78 10.28
CA ALA A 405 -26.70 22.81 10.42
C ALA A 405 -26.72 23.47 11.79
N ALA A 406 -26.45 22.73 12.87
CA ALA A 406 -26.41 23.25 14.23
C ALA A 406 -25.08 23.94 14.59
N LEU A 407 -23.97 23.45 14.02
CA LEU A 407 -22.61 23.91 14.25
C LEU A 407 -21.87 23.98 12.90
N PRO A 408 -22.17 24.96 12.04
CA PRO A 408 -21.59 25.05 10.71
C PRO A 408 -20.07 25.20 10.75
N GLN A 409 -19.55 25.75 11.88
CA GLN A 409 -18.10 25.91 12.06
C GLN A 409 -17.49 24.69 12.75
N MET A 410 -16.59 24.01 12.07
CA MET A 410 -15.87 22.85 12.59
C MET A 410 -14.38 23.11 12.73
N ASP A 411 -13.78 22.55 13.76
CA ASP A 411 -12.32 22.49 13.88
C ASP A 411 -11.77 21.42 12.94
N TYR A 412 -10.94 21.85 12.03
CA TYR A 412 -10.18 20.95 11.15
C TYR A 412 -8.79 20.71 11.73
N VAL A 413 -8.43 19.44 11.91
CA VAL A 413 -7.11 19.04 12.42
C VAL A 413 -6.47 18.09 11.42
N SER A 414 -5.39 18.52 10.77
CA SER A 414 -4.54 17.67 9.96
C SER A 414 -3.10 17.75 10.45
N GLY A 415 -2.63 16.67 11.07
CA GLY A 415 -1.29 16.62 11.64
C GLY A 415 -1.11 17.68 12.74
N LYS A 416 -0.39 18.78 12.45
CA LYS A 416 -0.12 19.87 13.40
C LYS A 416 -1.05 21.09 13.24
N PHE A 417 -1.98 21.02 12.31
CA PHE A 417 -2.83 22.15 11.96
C PHE A 417 -4.19 22.03 12.62
N ARG A 418 -4.64 23.15 13.15
CA ARG A 418 -6.00 23.33 13.61
C ARG A 418 -6.55 24.63 13.02
N THR A 419 -7.61 24.51 12.24
CA THR A 419 -8.27 25.65 11.61
C THR A 419 -9.77 25.51 11.79
N ARG A 420 -10.44 26.61 12.07
CA ARG A 420 -11.89 26.66 12.13
C ARG A 420 -12.42 26.91 10.72
N ILE A 421 -13.31 26.06 10.26
CA ILE A 421 -13.88 26.11 8.90
C ILE A 421 -15.38 26.28 9.02
N ASP A 422 -15.93 27.17 8.20
CA ASP A 422 -17.36 27.31 8.00
C ASP A 422 -17.77 26.40 6.83
N LEU A 423 -18.50 25.34 7.12
CA LEU A 423 -18.90 24.36 6.11
C LEU A 423 -20.04 24.88 5.20
N ASP A 424 -20.72 25.96 5.55
CA ASP A 424 -21.74 26.56 4.71
C ASP A 424 -21.15 27.41 3.58
N ASP A 425 -19.84 27.71 3.63
CA ASP A 425 -19.17 28.43 2.56
C ASP A 425 -19.18 27.66 1.24
N ALA A 426 -19.54 28.39 0.19
CA ALA A 426 -19.63 27.81 -1.15
C ALA A 426 -18.26 27.36 -1.70
N ASP A 427 -17.16 27.96 -1.24
CA ASP A 427 -15.80 27.63 -1.65
C ASP A 427 -14.84 27.64 -0.45
N LEU A 428 -14.38 26.45 -0.05
CA LEU A 428 -13.49 26.27 1.09
C LEU A 428 -11.99 26.28 0.70
N SER A 429 -11.64 26.61 -0.55
CA SER A 429 -10.26 26.51 -1.05
C SER A 429 -9.26 27.37 -0.28
N ASP A 430 -9.70 28.53 0.22
CA ASP A 430 -8.88 29.45 1.00
C ASP A 430 -8.91 29.18 2.51
N ASP A 431 -9.91 28.43 3.00
CA ASP A 431 -10.05 28.11 4.42
C ASP A 431 -9.35 26.80 4.79
N LEU A 432 -9.31 25.85 3.87
CA LEU A 432 -8.62 24.58 4.06
C LEU A 432 -7.11 24.79 4.19
N ARG A 433 -6.49 24.00 5.07
CA ARG A 433 -5.05 24.03 5.31
C ARG A 433 -4.44 22.66 5.07
N PHE A 434 -3.43 22.61 4.19
CA PHE A 434 -2.76 21.41 3.77
C PHE A 434 -1.30 21.43 4.20
N PRO A 435 -0.72 20.30 4.62
CA PRO A 435 0.72 20.23 4.83
C PRO A 435 1.45 20.27 3.49
N GLN A 436 2.70 20.71 3.50
CA GLN A 436 3.63 20.52 2.38
C GLN A 436 4.00 19.05 2.26
N ALA A 437 3.07 18.19 1.89
CA ALA A 437 3.28 16.76 1.77
C ALA A 437 2.40 16.18 0.66
N ALA A 438 2.99 15.36 -0.21
CA ALA A 438 2.27 14.67 -1.26
C ALA A 438 2.88 13.29 -1.56
N LEU A 439 2.06 12.37 -2.03
CA LEU A 439 2.47 11.19 -2.78
C LEU A 439 2.60 11.60 -4.25
N VAL A 440 3.61 11.11 -4.94
CA VAL A 440 3.87 11.45 -6.35
C VAL A 440 3.70 10.19 -7.20
N TYR A 441 2.85 10.30 -8.23
CA TYR A 441 2.57 9.22 -9.17
C TYR A 441 2.94 9.63 -10.58
N ASP A 442 3.45 8.71 -11.37
CA ASP A 442 3.50 8.84 -12.83
C ASP A 442 2.12 8.50 -13.40
N VAL A 443 1.70 9.21 -14.44
CA VAL A 443 0.47 8.94 -15.17
C VAL A 443 0.75 8.77 -16.66
N SER A 444 -0.13 8.04 -17.36
CA SER A 444 -0.03 7.83 -18.79
C SER A 444 -0.39 9.09 -19.59
N ASP A 445 -0.05 9.11 -20.88
CA ASP A 445 -0.46 10.20 -21.79
C ASP A 445 -1.98 10.23 -22.01
N GLN A 446 -2.68 9.13 -21.69
CA GLN A 446 -4.13 9.00 -21.78
C GLN A 446 -4.85 9.27 -20.46
N PHE A 447 -4.11 9.77 -19.45
CA PHE A 447 -4.69 10.07 -18.14
C PHE A 447 -5.78 11.16 -18.24
N ASP A 448 -6.95 10.82 -17.72
CA ASP A 448 -8.11 11.68 -17.68
C ASP A 448 -8.40 12.10 -16.22
N LEU A 449 -8.24 13.39 -15.95
CA LEU A 449 -8.42 13.93 -14.59
C LEU A 449 -9.88 13.85 -14.10
N ASP A 450 -10.86 13.86 -15.00
CA ASP A 450 -12.28 13.77 -14.63
C ASP A 450 -12.65 12.33 -14.27
N LYS A 451 -12.12 11.36 -15.01
CA LYS A 451 -12.25 9.94 -14.65
C LYS A 451 -11.57 9.65 -13.31
N PHE A 452 -10.37 10.19 -13.12
CA PHE A 452 -9.65 10.05 -11.85
C PHE A 452 -10.45 10.68 -10.69
N GLN A 453 -11.04 11.86 -10.88
CA GLN A 453 -11.91 12.46 -9.85
C GLN A 453 -13.09 11.54 -9.50
N THR A 454 -13.70 10.91 -10.50
CA THR A 454 -14.80 9.96 -10.28
C THR A 454 -14.30 8.75 -9.46
N ALA A 455 -13.16 8.18 -9.83
CA ALA A 455 -12.57 7.05 -9.11
C ALA A 455 -12.20 7.41 -7.66
N VAL A 456 -11.66 8.61 -7.43
CA VAL A 456 -11.40 9.11 -6.06
C VAL A 456 -12.71 9.26 -5.28
N SER A 457 -13.76 9.82 -5.89
CA SER A 457 -15.06 9.93 -5.23
C SER A 457 -15.65 8.56 -4.86
N GLU A 458 -15.54 7.57 -5.74
CA GLU A 458 -15.97 6.20 -5.46
C GLU A 458 -15.12 5.54 -4.34
N ALA A 459 -13.81 5.79 -4.33
CA ALA A 459 -12.93 5.31 -3.26
C ALA A 459 -13.26 5.93 -1.90
N LEU A 460 -13.58 7.23 -1.86
CA LEU A 460 -14.04 7.92 -0.65
C LEU A 460 -15.37 7.34 -0.15
N ASP A 461 -16.31 7.10 -1.08
CA ASP A 461 -17.59 6.47 -0.75
C ASP A 461 -17.41 5.03 -0.21
N ALA A 462 -16.47 4.28 -0.78
CA ALA A 462 -16.16 2.94 -0.30
C ALA A 462 -15.57 2.90 1.11
N GLU A 463 -14.94 4.00 1.56
CA GLU A 463 -14.46 4.18 2.93
C GLU A 463 -15.50 4.81 3.90
N ASP A 464 -16.78 4.89 3.50
CA ASP A 464 -17.87 5.48 4.29
C ASP A 464 -17.62 6.96 4.65
N ARG A 465 -17.02 7.72 3.72
CA ARG A 465 -16.81 9.15 3.87
C ARG A 465 -17.93 9.93 3.17
N PHE A 466 -18.65 10.72 3.93
CA PHE A 466 -19.66 11.63 3.38
C PHE A 466 -18.98 12.78 2.64
N GLN A 467 -19.17 12.88 1.32
CA GLN A 467 -18.61 13.96 0.52
C GLN A 467 -19.45 15.22 0.67
N HIS A 468 -18.90 16.21 1.38
CA HIS A 468 -19.57 17.49 1.62
C HIS A 468 -19.37 18.46 0.44
N GLN A 469 -18.12 18.63 0.00
CA GLN A 469 -17.78 19.51 -1.11
C GLN A 469 -16.70 18.88 -1.99
N THR A 470 -16.85 19.01 -3.31
CA THR A 470 -15.84 18.64 -4.31
C THR A 470 -15.69 19.78 -5.29
N ARG A 471 -14.47 20.32 -5.44
CA ARG A 471 -14.20 21.46 -6.32
C ARG A 471 -12.85 21.40 -7.01
N GLY A 472 -12.79 22.06 -8.17
CA GLY A 472 -11.56 22.42 -8.87
C GLY A 472 -11.14 23.84 -8.56
N ILE A 473 -9.82 24.07 -8.46
CA ILE A 473 -9.27 25.41 -8.28
C ILE A 473 -9.19 26.08 -9.65
N PRO A 474 -9.70 27.33 -9.78
CA PRO A 474 -9.70 28.02 -11.04
C PRO A 474 -8.29 28.17 -11.64
N GLY A 475 -8.19 27.99 -12.97
CA GLY A 475 -6.95 28.16 -13.71
C GLY A 475 -5.95 27.01 -13.60
N GLY A 476 -6.37 25.81 -13.14
CA GLY A 476 -5.46 24.68 -12.99
C GLY A 476 -6.12 23.32 -12.96
N THR A 477 -5.27 22.31 -12.80
CA THR A 477 -5.65 20.88 -12.68
C THR A 477 -5.79 20.43 -11.21
N CYS A 478 -5.77 21.38 -10.26
CA CYS A 478 -5.87 21.11 -8.84
C CYS A 478 -7.33 20.94 -8.43
N ARG A 479 -7.61 19.86 -7.69
CA ARG A 479 -8.96 19.56 -7.16
C ARG A 479 -8.87 19.12 -5.71
N TYR A 480 -9.93 19.38 -4.95
CA TYR A 480 -10.05 18.95 -3.57
C TYR A 480 -11.43 18.37 -3.26
N HIS A 481 -11.47 17.51 -2.26
CA HIS A 481 -12.68 16.95 -1.66
C HIS A 481 -12.66 17.24 -0.16
N VAL A 482 -13.77 17.73 0.35
CA VAL A 482 -14.03 17.85 1.78
C VAL A 482 -15.00 16.73 2.16
N THR A 483 -14.60 15.90 3.09
CA THR A 483 -15.40 14.76 3.51
C THR A 483 -15.61 14.77 5.02
N LEU A 484 -16.75 14.24 5.45
CA LEU A 484 -17.09 14.01 6.86
C LEU A 484 -17.17 12.52 7.12
N ARG A 485 -16.62 12.08 8.23
CA ARG A 485 -16.63 10.68 8.66
C ARG A 485 -17.05 10.57 10.10
N MET A 486 -17.89 9.56 10.40
CA MET A 486 -18.20 9.18 11.77
C MET A 486 -17.25 8.05 12.18
N ASN A 487 -16.42 8.32 13.17
CA ASN A 487 -15.49 7.34 13.71
C ASN A 487 -16.04 6.74 15.01
N GLN A 488 -16.03 5.41 15.10
CA GLN A 488 -16.34 4.73 16.36
C GLN A 488 -15.19 4.92 17.35
N SER A 489 -15.54 5.08 18.63
CA SER A 489 -14.51 5.10 19.67
C SER A 489 -13.87 3.72 19.78
N PRO A 490 -12.52 3.61 19.68
CA PRO A 490 -11.85 2.31 19.87
C PRO A 490 -11.88 1.81 21.31
N PHE A 491 -12.34 2.63 22.26
CA PHE A 491 -12.35 2.34 23.70
C PHE A 491 -13.72 1.92 24.21
N LEU A 492 -14.78 2.08 23.41
CA LEU A 492 -16.15 1.83 23.82
C LEU A 492 -16.79 0.84 22.85
N ALA A 493 -17.10 -0.36 23.34
CA ALA A 493 -17.67 -1.44 22.54
C ALA A 493 -19.11 -1.18 22.08
N GLU A 494 -19.79 -0.19 22.64
CA GLU A 494 -21.16 0.15 22.30
C GLU A 494 -21.23 1.29 21.30
N TYR A 495 -22.11 1.17 20.32
CA TYR A 495 -22.31 2.08 19.17
C TYR A 495 -22.78 3.51 19.51
N LEU A 496 -22.79 3.88 20.78
CA LEU A 496 -23.36 5.15 21.26
C LEU A 496 -22.38 6.34 21.19
N PHE A 497 -21.07 6.10 21.01
CA PHE A 497 -20.07 7.16 21.03
C PHE A 497 -19.34 7.23 19.69
N GLN A 498 -19.80 8.14 18.85
CA GLN A 498 -19.18 8.42 17.56
C GLN A 498 -18.62 9.84 17.57
N ALA A 499 -17.44 10.01 16.97
CA ALA A 499 -16.83 11.32 16.76
C ALA A 499 -16.88 11.67 15.26
N ALA A 500 -17.41 12.83 14.94
CA ALA A 500 -17.35 13.36 13.58
C ALA A 500 -15.95 13.91 13.31
N SER A 501 -15.32 13.50 12.20
CA SER A 501 -14.07 14.09 11.71
C SER A 501 -14.27 14.73 10.35
N LEU A 502 -13.66 15.90 10.16
CA LEU A 502 -13.52 16.53 8.86
C LEU A 502 -12.23 16.04 8.24
N GLU A 503 -12.33 15.50 7.03
CA GLU A 503 -11.19 14.98 6.28
C GLU A 503 -11.11 15.67 4.92
N VAL A 504 -9.90 15.81 4.40
CA VAL A 504 -9.68 16.47 3.11
C VAL A 504 -8.76 15.65 2.23
N THR A 505 -9.08 15.64 0.95
CA THR A 505 -8.26 15.07 -0.12
C THR A 505 -7.95 16.19 -1.10
N ILE A 506 -6.71 16.34 -1.52
CA ILE A 506 -6.30 17.28 -2.58
C ILE A 506 -5.33 16.64 -3.52
N TYR A 507 -5.46 16.93 -4.80
CA TYR A 507 -4.52 16.47 -5.82
C TYR A 507 -4.39 17.49 -6.96
N THR A 508 -3.24 17.43 -7.62
CA THR A 508 -2.97 18.28 -8.79
C THR A 508 -2.13 17.50 -9.81
N LEU A 509 -2.45 17.69 -11.09
CA LEU A 509 -1.71 17.14 -12.20
C LEU A 509 -0.74 18.18 -12.74
N ILE A 510 0.56 17.87 -12.83
CA ILE A 510 1.59 18.74 -13.38
C ILE A 510 2.40 17.95 -14.41
N GLY A 511 2.16 18.23 -15.68
CA GLY A 511 2.70 17.41 -16.76
C GLY A 511 2.21 15.98 -16.69
N ARG A 512 3.13 15.03 -16.48
CA ARG A 512 2.83 13.58 -16.33
C ARG A 512 2.94 13.10 -14.88
N ARG A 513 2.85 13.99 -13.89
CA ARG A 513 2.92 13.63 -12.47
C ARG A 513 1.70 14.12 -11.75
N LEU A 514 1.07 13.20 -11.02
CA LEU A 514 -0.02 13.48 -10.11
C LEU A 514 0.54 13.59 -8.69
N TYR A 515 0.28 14.70 -8.05
CA TYR A 515 0.57 14.96 -6.64
C TYR A 515 -0.71 14.79 -5.85
N PHE A 516 -0.69 13.91 -4.87
CA PHE A 516 -1.87 13.50 -4.11
C PHE A 516 -1.62 13.58 -2.61
N TYR A 517 -2.54 14.19 -1.89
CA TYR A 517 -2.58 14.21 -0.43
C TYR A 517 -3.99 13.89 0.08
N ASP A 518 -4.07 13.04 1.09
CA ASP A 518 -5.29 12.77 1.84
C ASP A 518 -5.00 12.78 3.34
N SER A 519 -5.85 13.45 4.13
CA SER A 519 -5.64 13.62 5.57
C SER A 519 -5.82 12.32 6.37
N ALA A 520 -6.65 11.41 5.89
CA ALA A 520 -6.94 10.13 6.52
C ALA A 520 -6.19 8.95 5.87
N GLY A 521 -5.42 9.21 4.81
CA GLY A 521 -4.58 8.20 4.18
C GLY A 521 -5.31 7.31 3.17
N LEU A 522 -6.23 7.88 2.39
CA LEU A 522 -6.92 7.18 1.31
C LEU A 522 -5.92 6.48 0.39
N TRP A 523 -6.17 5.20 0.13
CA TRP A 523 -5.31 4.38 -0.71
C TRP A 523 -5.79 4.41 -2.16
N ILE A 524 -4.96 4.95 -3.06
CA ILE A 524 -5.29 5.13 -4.48
C ILE A 524 -4.42 4.30 -5.44
N ASP A 525 -3.45 3.56 -4.94
CA ASP A 525 -2.50 2.78 -5.79
C ASP A 525 -3.16 1.73 -6.67
N GLU A 526 -4.40 1.35 -6.35
CA GLU A 526 -5.17 0.32 -7.07
C GLU A 526 -6.02 0.92 -8.20
N LEU A 527 -6.09 2.25 -8.30
CA LEU A 527 -6.86 2.91 -9.36
C LEU A 527 -6.18 2.70 -10.71
N ASP A 528 -6.97 2.28 -11.69
CA ASP A 528 -6.49 1.89 -13.04
C ASP A 528 -5.92 3.06 -13.84
N GLU A 529 -6.25 4.29 -13.47
CA GLU A 529 -5.78 5.52 -14.09
C GLU A 529 -4.30 5.83 -13.80
N LEU A 530 -3.74 5.22 -12.74
CA LEU A 530 -2.37 5.46 -12.32
C LEU A 530 -1.42 4.42 -12.92
N THR A 531 -0.29 4.88 -13.48
CA THR A 531 0.78 4.00 -13.97
C THR A 531 1.70 3.50 -12.86
N GLY A 532 1.68 4.13 -11.69
CA GLY A 532 2.42 3.74 -10.51
C GLY A 532 3.10 4.91 -9.81
N ARG A 533 3.73 4.62 -8.70
CA ARG A 533 4.50 5.61 -7.93
C ARG A 533 5.79 6.00 -8.64
N LEU A 534 6.26 7.20 -8.37
CA LEU A 534 7.55 7.67 -8.88
C LEU A 534 8.67 6.77 -8.35
N ARG A 535 9.63 6.43 -9.21
CA ARG A 535 10.71 5.49 -8.86
C ARG A 535 11.71 6.12 -7.89
N PRO A 536 12.30 5.33 -6.97
CA PRO A 536 13.28 5.84 -5.99
C PRO A 536 14.45 6.60 -6.63
N MET A 537 14.93 6.19 -7.81
CA MET A 537 16.02 6.88 -8.52
C MET A 537 15.68 8.34 -8.83
N GLN A 538 14.45 8.61 -9.26
CA GLN A 538 13.97 9.95 -9.58
C GLN A 538 13.87 10.85 -8.35
N LEU A 539 13.52 10.26 -7.20
CA LEU A 539 13.34 10.98 -5.92
C LEU A 539 14.66 11.43 -5.29
N ARG A 540 15.79 10.81 -5.65
CA ARG A 540 17.12 11.18 -5.09
C ARG A 540 17.49 12.63 -5.38
N SER A 541 17.06 13.18 -6.50
CA SER A 541 17.30 14.58 -6.88
C SER A 541 16.67 15.61 -5.94
N LEU A 542 15.74 15.19 -5.08
CA LEU A 542 15.13 16.04 -4.07
C LEU A 542 16.01 16.25 -2.82
N LEU A 543 17.04 15.44 -2.65
CA LEU A 543 18.09 15.57 -1.64
C LEU A 543 19.44 15.69 -2.36
N PRO A 544 19.70 16.80 -3.06
CA PRO A 544 20.87 16.92 -3.92
C PRO A 544 22.15 17.09 -3.10
N GLU A 545 23.25 16.68 -3.73
CA GLU A 545 24.58 16.97 -3.22
C GLU A 545 24.88 18.46 -3.38
N ASP A 546 25.09 19.15 -2.27
CA ASP A 546 25.49 20.55 -2.21
C ASP A 546 26.16 20.82 -0.86
N VAL A 547 27.00 21.86 -0.80
CA VAL A 547 27.74 22.25 0.43
C VAL A 547 26.78 22.65 1.55
N ASP A 548 25.65 23.26 1.24
CA ASP A 548 24.65 23.73 2.20
C ASP A 548 23.57 22.70 2.51
N ASN A 549 23.56 21.58 1.80
CA ASN A 549 22.60 20.51 2.01
C ASN A 549 23.17 19.43 2.94
N THR A 550 22.31 18.86 3.78
CA THR A 550 22.72 17.80 4.71
C THR A 550 21.61 16.77 4.86
N VAL A 551 21.98 15.50 4.84
CA VAL A 551 21.08 14.40 5.24
C VAL A 551 21.28 14.17 6.73
N SER A 552 20.24 14.40 7.52
CA SER A 552 20.27 14.25 8.98
C SER A 552 19.55 13.00 9.50
N PHE A 553 18.79 12.34 8.63
CA PHE A 553 18.02 11.15 8.96
C PHE A 553 17.98 10.17 7.80
N LEU A 554 18.18 8.87 8.09
CA LEU A 554 17.98 7.75 7.18
C LEU A 554 17.22 6.61 7.88
N ALA A 555 16.26 6.02 7.18
CA ALA A 555 15.73 4.71 7.53
C ALA A 555 16.12 3.74 6.42
N VAL A 556 16.72 2.63 6.81
CA VAL A 556 17.20 1.60 5.88
C VAL A 556 16.62 0.24 6.22
N LYS A 557 16.43 -0.59 5.22
CA LYS A 557 16.01 -1.98 5.34
C LYS A 557 17.07 -2.90 4.73
N ASN A 558 17.37 -3.99 5.41
CA ASN A 558 18.29 -5.00 4.92
C ASN A 558 17.61 -5.86 3.84
N THR A 559 18.33 -6.23 2.80
CA THR A 559 17.89 -7.20 1.79
C THR A 559 18.09 -8.66 2.22
N ASP A 560 18.87 -8.88 3.26
CA ASP A 560 19.10 -10.22 3.83
C ASP A 560 17.78 -10.81 4.34
N LEU A 561 17.50 -12.06 3.93
CA LEU A 561 16.31 -12.81 4.29
C LEU A 561 16.49 -13.68 5.54
N GLY A 562 17.71 -13.75 6.07
CA GLY A 562 18.03 -14.57 7.26
C GLY A 562 17.13 -14.20 8.45
N PRO A 563 16.65 -15.17 9.23
CA PRO A 563 15.76 -14.91 10.38
C PRO A 563 16.45 -14.11 11.48
N SER A 564 17.78 -14.21 11.61
CA SER A 564 18.59 -13.45 12.56
C SER A 564 19.10 -12.11 12.00
N ALA A 565 18.79 -11.78 10.73
CA ALA A 565 19.25 -10.54 10.12
C ALA A 565 18.49 -9.33 10.68
N LEU A 566 19.24 -8.25 10.93
CA LEU A 566 18.64 -6.99 11.38
C LEU A 566 17.76 -6.39 10.25
N ARG A 567 16.48 -6.35 10.48
CA ARG A 567 15.47 -6.01 9.46
C ARG A 567 15.52 -4.56 8.99
N SER A 568 15.67 -3.64 9.95
CA SER A 568 15.67 -2.21 9.67
C SER A 568 16.51 -1.45 10.68
N ARG A 569 17.03 -0.29 10.25
CA ARG A 569 17.75 0.65 11.11
C ARG A 569 17.28 2.07 10.82
N SER A 570 17.22 2.89 11.86
CA SER A 570 17.02 4.33 11.74
C SER A 570 18.25 5.04 12.28
N LEU A 571 18.78 5.95 11.51
CA LEU A 571 19.99 6.71 11.81
C LEU A 571 19.65 8.19 11.84
N SER A 572 20.12 8.91 12.83
CA SER A 572 19.99 10.37 12.86
C SER A 572 21.25 11.02 13.45
N ALA A 573 21.67 12.11 12.81
CA ALA A 573 22.77 12.94 13.23
C ALA A 573 22.56 14.37 12.71
N ARG A 574 23.36 15.33 13.16
CA ARG A 574 23.34 16.69 12.57
C ARG A 574 23.64 16.65 11.06
N SER A 575 24.60 15.83 10.65
CA SER A 575 24.93 15.50 9.27
C SER A 575 25.43 14.06 9.24
N LEU A 576 24.75 13.19 8.50
CA LEU A 576 25.17 11.79 8.37
C LEU A 576 26.37 11.65 7.45
N GLU A 577 26.58 12.57 6.51
CA GLU A 577 27.76 12.63 5.66
C GLU A 577 29.04 12.83 6.49
N ARG A 578 28.97 13.64 7.56
CA ARG A 578 30.10 14.00 8.43
C ARG A 578 30.21 13.13 9.67
N ALA A 579 29.16 12.43 10.05
CA ALA A 579 29.14 11.64 11.28
C ALA A 579 30.09 10.42 11.24
N GLY A 580 30.58 10.03 10.06
CA GLY A 580 31.46 8.87 9.91
C GLY A 580 30.84 7.54 10.33
N VAL A 581 29.63 7.60 10.80
CA VAL A 581 28.88 6.49 11.44
C VAL A 581 28.42 5.47 10.42
N PHE A 582 28.52 5.77 9.12
CA PHE A 582 27.72 5.06 8.19
C PHE A 582 28.55 4.23 7.28
N MET A 583 28.26 3.04 7.25
CA MET A 583 28.85 2.10 6.35
C MET A 583 27.91 1.87 5.20
N GLY A 584 28.38 2.17 4.01
CA GLY A 584 27.70 1.82 2.78
C GLY A 584 27.52 0.32 2.74
N GLU A 585 26.40 -0.14 3.23
CA GLU A 585 26.03 -1.52 3.13
C GLU A 585 25.21 -1.66 1.86
N HIS A 586 25.83 -2.15 0.81
CA HIS A 586 25.14 -2.47 -0.46
C HIS A 586 23.95 -3.42 -0.27
N MET A 587 23.91 -4.15 0.86
CA MET A 587 22.78 -4.99 1.26
C MET A 587 21.64 -4.21 1.95
N ASN A 588 21.76 -2.89 2.10
CA ASN A 588 20.72 -2.09 2.72
C ASN A 588 20.11 -1.11 1.73
N VAL A 589 18.80 -1.02 1.77
CA VAL A 589 17.97 -0.16 0.94
C VAL A 589 17.51 1.04 1.73
N VAL A 590 17.71 2.25 1.21
CA VAL A 590 17.16 3.46 1.81
C VAL A 590 15.67 3.53 1.52
N THR A 591 14.85 3.42 2.55
CA THR A 591 13.40 3.53 2.45
C THR A 591 12.89 4.95 2.71
N ARG A 592 13.64 5.73 3.50
CA ARG A 592 13.32 7.12 3.83
C ARG A 592 14.60 7.89 4.16
N ALA A 593 14.68 9.11 3.68
CA ALA A 593 15.75 10.04 4.03
C ALA A 593 15.20 11.44 4.30
N GLY A 594 15.92 12.23 5.05
CA GLY A 594 15.53 13.62 5.29
C GLY A 594 16.69 14.45 5.85
N GLY A 595 16.58 15.76 5.63
CA GLY A 595 17.58 16.70 6.03
C GLY A 595 17.27 18.13 5.58
N TRP A 596 18.28 18.94 5.41
CA TRP A 596 18.18 20.26 4.79
C TRP A 596 18.51 20.15 3.30
N ALA A 597 17.62 20.63 2.47
CA ALA A 597 17.79 20.66 1.01
C ALA A 597 17.19 21.96 0.47
N ASP A 598 18.00 22.73 -0.27
CA ASP A 598 17.58 24.00 -0.86
C ASP A 598 16.99 24.99 0.19
N GLY A 599 17.59 25.07 1.37
CA GLY A 599 17.13 25.94 2.46
C GLY A 599 15.86 25.48 3.17
N THR A 600 15.34 24.31 2.85
CA THR A 600 14.11 23.74 3.42
C THR A 600 14.39 22.39 4.08
N ARG A 601 13.72 22.12 5.19
CA ARG A 601 13.74 20.78 5.80
C ARG A 601 12.87 19.84 4.97
N ARG A 602 13.51 18.92 4.25
CA ARG A 602 12.84 17.99 3.35
C ARG A 602 12.95 16.55 3.82
N ALA A 603 11.88 15.79 3.71
CA ALA A 603 11.86 14.35 3.92
C ALA A 603 11.29 13.64 2.69
N VAL A 604 11.98 12.59 2.25
CA VAL A 604 11.64 11.79 1.08
C VAL A 604 11.45 10.34 1.50
N GLY A 605 10.28 9.79 1.25
CA GLY A 605 9.97 8.37 1.43
C GLY A 605 10.06 7.65 0.10
N PHE A 606 11.16 6.96 -0.14
CA PHE A 606 11.45 6.31 -1.42
C PHE A 606 10.50 5.16 -1.75
N SER A 607 10.14 4.36 -0.75
CA SER A 607 9.22 3.22 -0.94
C SER A 607 7.77 3.61 -1.22
N ARG A 608 7.35 4.81 -0.81
CA ARG A 608 5.97 5.30 -1.01
C ARG A 608 5.89 6.52 -1.90
N SER A 609 6.99 6.94 -2.50
CA SER A 609 7.06 8.15 -3.34
C SER A 609 6.48 9.38 -2.64
N ARG A 610 6.74 9.51 -1.34
CA ARG A 610 6.23 10.61 -0.52
C ARG A 610 7.28 11.69 -0.37
N VAL A 611 6.87 12.92 -0.66
CA VAL A 611 7.68 14.11 -0.42
C VAL A 611 7.01 14.95 0.66
N ARG A 612 7.82 15.49 1.57
CA ARG A 612 7.34 16.39 2.61
C ARG A 612 8.38 17.47 2.88
N ASP A 613 7.96 18.73 2.80
CA ASP A 613 8.75 19.88 3.17
C ASP A 613 8.26 20.52 4.48
N GLY A 614 9.17 21.20 5.16
CA GLY A 614 8.88 21.98 6.35
C GLY A 614 8.43 21.20 7.57
N ALA A 615 8.21 21.90 8.65
CA ALA A 615 7.71 21.36 9.90
C ALA A 615 6.42 22.05 10.34
N GLY A 616 5.52 22.40 9.41
CA GLY A 616 4.24 22.92 9.82
C GLY A 616 3.75 24.18 9.11
N THR A 617 4.07 24.36 7.85
CA THR A 617 3.45 25.42 7.05
C THR A 617 2.05 25.00 6.61
N ASN A 618 1.10 25.90 6.84
CA ASN A 618 -0.27 25.74 6.42
C ASN A 618 -0.44 26.33 5.02
N LEU A 619 -0.57 25.49 4.02
CA LEU A 619 -0.84 25.90 2.65
C LEU A 619 -2.33 25.96 2.38
N THR A 620 -2.81 27.01 1.74
CA THR A 620 -4.12 26.98 1.06
C THR A 620 -4.04 26.03 -0.14
N ALA A 621 -5.17 25.68 -0.70
CA ALA A 621 -5.20 24.79 -1.86
C ALA A 621 -4.39 25.35 -3.05
N THR A 622 -4.44 26.68 -3.29
CA THR A 622 -3.62 27.33 -4.34
C THR A 622 -2.13 27.23 -4.03
N LYS A 623 -1.71 27.52 -2.81
CA LYS A 623 -0.30 27.40 -2.41
C LYS A 623 0.20 25.95 -2.40
N PHE A 624 -0.67 24.98 -2.13
CA PHE A 624 -0.34 23.56 -2.25
C PHE A 624 -0.02 23.21 -3.70
N ARG A 625 -0.83 23.66 -4.66
CA ARG A 625 -0.57 23.51 -6.10
C ARG A 625 0.78 24.11 -6.50
N ASP A 626 1.06 25.32 -6.04
CA ASP A 626 2.30 26.05 -6.35
C ASP A 626 3.53 25.32 -5.78
N TRP A 627 3.44 24.83 -4.53
CA TRP A 627 4.47 23.98 -3.94
C TRP A 627 4.68 22.66 -4.72
N CYS A 628 3.61 22.01 -5.19
CA CYS A 628 3.75 20.85 -6.05
C CYS A 628 4.48 21.17 -7.36
N ALA A 629 4.25 22.36 -7.93
CA ALA A 629 4.96 22.81 -9.13
C ALA A 629 6.45 23.05 -8.86
N GLU A 630 6.82 23.56 -7.69
CA GLU A 630 8.22 23.68 -7.27
C GLU A 630 8.89 22.30 -7.16
N ILE A 631 8.25 21.35 -6.50
CA ILE A 631 8.74 19.96 -6.39
C ILE A 631 8.90 19.33 -7.78
N ASP A 632 7.95 19.56 -8.68
CA ASP A 632 8.04 19.05 -10.06
C ASP A 632 9.24 19.66 -10.82
N GLY A 633 9.51 20.94 -10.61
CA GLY A 633 10.70 21.62 -11.12
C GLY A 633 12.01 20.98 -10.64
N LEU A 634 12.12 20.67 -9.34
CA LEU A 634 13.26 20.00 -8.76
C LEU A 634 13.44 18.56 -9.30
N LEU A 635 12.36 17.83 -9.49
CA LEU A 635 12.39 16.49 -10.09
C LEU A 635 12.83 16.52 -11.57
N LYS A 636 12.44 17.56 -12.31
CA LYS A 636 12.86 17.76 -13.71
C LYS A 636 14.34 18.14 -13.86
N ALA A 637 14.89 18.82 -12.88
CA ALA A 637 16.30 19.25 -12.87
C ALA A 637 17.30 18.08 -12.80
N LYS A 638 16.85 16.89 -12.36
CA LYS A 638 17.66 15.65 -12.31
C LYS A 638 19.03 15.84 -11.67
N ARG A 639 19.12 16.64 -10.60
CA ARG A 639 20.36 16.86 -9.85
C ARG A 639 20.87 15.56 -9.24
N PRO A 640 22.20 15.34 -9.14
CA PRO A 640 22.74 14.17 -8.43
C PRO A 640 22.29 14.21 -6.97
N GLY A 641 21.89 13.06 -6.44
CA GLY A 641 21.53 12.94 -5.04
C GLY A 641 22.76 12.96 -4.14
N SER A 642 22.58 13.25 -2.84
CA SER A 642 23.65 13.24 -1.83
C SER A 642 24.46 11.94 -1.89
N GLN A 643 25.80 12.06 -1.80
CA GLN A 643 26.74 10.94 -1.86
C GLN A 643 26.44 9.86 -0.84
N ILE A 644 25.88 10.22 0.31
CA ILE A 644 25.51 9.21 1.31
C ILE A 644 24.50 8.20 0.77
N LEU A 645 23.59 8.61 -0.14
CA LEU A 645 22.61 7.72 -0.73
C LEU A 645 23.23 6.71 -1.71
N SER A 646 24.38 7.02 -2.29
CA SER A 646 25.08 6.12 -3.22
C SER A 646 25.82 4.97 -2.53
N ARG A 647 25.99 5.05 -1.20
CA ARG A 647 26.62 3.98 -0.41
C ARG A 647 25.69 2.77 -0.19
N PHE A 648 24.40 2.91 -0.53
CA PHE A 648 23.38 1.87 -0.34
C PHE A 648 23.04 1.19 -1.66
N ALA A 649 22.28 0.09 -1.55
CA ALA A 649 21.75 -0.61 -2.71
C ALA A 649 21.15 0.37 -3.72
N ALA A 650 21.59 0.28 -4.96
CA ALA A 650 21.13 1.18 -6.01
C ALA A 650 19.75 0.75 -6.51
N PRO A 651 18.75 1.66 -6.54
CA PRO A 651 17.50 1.35 -7.19
C PRO A 651 17.72 1.08 -8.68
N THR A 652 17.03 0.07 -9.20
CA THR A 652 17.10 -0.32 -10.61
C THR A 652 15.74 -0.26 -11.28
N ASP A 653 15.71 -0.37 -12.58
CA ASP A 653 14.51 -0.70 -13.33
C ASP A 653 14.11 -2.16 -13.06
N THR A 654 12.91 -2.54 -13.50
CA THR A 654 12.46 -3.93 -13.43
C THR A 654 13.44 -4.82 -14.19
N PRO A 655 14.02 -5.86 -13.57
CA PRO A 655 14.89 -6.80 -14.26
C PRO A 655 14.14 -7.57 -15.35
N ALA A 656 14.88 -8.13 -16.30
CA ALA A 656 14.30 -8.93 -17.38
C ALA A 656 13.63 -10.22 -16.83
N ASP A 657 14.21 -10.80 -15.77
CA ASP A 657 13.63 -11.93 -15.05
C ASP A 657 13.17 -11.50 -13.66
N THR A 658 11.87 -11.60 -13.44
CA THR A 658 11.23 -11.30 -12.16
C THR A 658 10.85 -12.57 -11.38
N THR A 659 11.39 -13.73 -11.78
CA THR A 659 11.14 -15.00 -11.07
C THR A 659 11.68 -14.93 -9.65
N PRO A 660 10.85 -15.08 -8.62
CA PRO A 660 11.31 -15.10 -7.24
C PRO A 660 11.95 -16.45 -6.90
N ILE A 661 13.10 -16.45 -6.21
CA ILE A 661 13.71 -17.67 -5.65
C ILE A 661 13.55 -17.77 -4.13
N ASN A 662 13.52 -16.63 -3.46
CA ASN A 662 13.27 -16.54 -2.02
C ASN A 662 12.38 -15.34 -1.71
N ILE A 663 11.43 -15.51 -0.80
CA ILE A 663 10.52 -14.46 -0.35
C ILE A 663 10.56 -14.37 1.18
N LEU A 664 10.64 -13.16 1.68
CA LEU A 664 10.33 -12.82 3.06
C LEU A 664 9.15 -11.86 3.07
N VAL A 665 8.09 -12.21 3.77
CA VAL A 665 6.95 -11.32 4.04
C VAL A 665 7.09 -10.78 5.47
N ASP A 666 7.43 -9.49 5.60
CA ASP A 666 7.63 -8.85 6.89
C ASP A 666 6.29 -8.40 7.48
N MET A 667 5.72 -9.22 8.36
CA MET A 667 4.45 -8.95 9.03
C MET A 667 4.62 -8.39 10.46
N LEU A 668 5.83 -8.10 10.90
CA LEU A 668 6.09 -7.65 12.27
C LEU A 668 5.26 -6.41 12.66
N GLU A 669 5.20 -5.41 11.77
CA GLU A 669 4.43 -4.19 12.01
C GLU A 669 2.91 -4.42 11.97
N LEU A 670 2.44 -5.55 11.45
CA LEU A 670 1.03 -5.90 11.35
C LEU A 670 0.52 -6.71 12.53
N THR A 671 1.41 -7.18 13.39
CA THR A 671 1.07 -7.96 14.60
C THR A 671 0.12 -7.18 15.49
N GLY A 672 -0.95 -7.83 15.93
CA GLY A 672 -1.97 -7.22 16.77
C GLY A 672 -2.97 -6.30 16.06
N GLN A 673 -2.85 -6.09 14.75
CA GLN A 673 -3.76 -5.23 13.97
C GLN A 673 -4.91 -5.99 13.30
N PHE A 674 -4.90 -7.30 13.30
CA PHE A 674 -5.87 -8.15 12.62
C PHE A 674 -6.51 -9.15 13.58
N ASN A 675 -7.76 -9.51 13.30
CA ASN A 675 -8.51 -10.55 14.02
C ASN A 675 -8.31 -11.89 13.34
N SER A 676 -8.16 -12.94 14.17
CA SER A 676 -8.25 -14.32 13.70
C SER A 676 -9.66 -14.61 13.17
N PRO A 677 -9.79 -15.25 12.00
CA PRO A 677 -11.10 -15.60 11.45
C PRO A 677 -11.86 -16.63 12.28
N THR A 678 -11.14 -17.44 13.08
CA THR A 678 -11.73 -18.54 13.86
C THR A 678 -12.09 -18.16 15.28
N THR A 679 -11.29 -17.32 15.93
CA THR A 679 -11.41 -17.03 17.36
C THR A 679 -11.86 -15.61 17.67
N GLN A 680 -11.90 -14.74 16.69
CA GLN A 680 -12.17 -13.29 16.79
C GLN A 680 -11.25 -12.54 17.78
N VAL A 681 -10.16 -13.19 18.19
CA VAL A 681 -9.06 -12.56 18.93
C VAL A 681 -7.93 -12.21 17.97
N ASP A 682 -6.85 -11.65 18.50
CA ASP A 682 -5.68 -11.26 17.70
C ASP A 682 -5.16 -12.41 16.86
N ALA A 683 -5.07 -12.19 15.54
CA ALA A 683 -4.42 -13.12 14.65
C ALA A 683 -2.92 -13.16 14.97
N LYS A 684 -2.38 -14.35 15.19
CA LYS A 684 -0.97 -14.57 15.50
C LYS A 684 -0.22 -14.89 14.22
N PHE A 685 0.75 -14.08 13.90
CA PHE A 685 1.69 -14.32 12.81
C PHE A 685 3.01 -14.83 13.38
N ASP A 686 3.71 -15.68 12.62
CA ASP A 686 5.07 -16.04 12.97
C ASP A 686 5.99 -14.87 12.56
N PRO A 687 6.54 -14.10 13.48
CA PRO A 687 7.37 -12.95 13.16
C PRO A 687 8.73 -13.34 12.58
N ASP A 688 9.18 -14.57 12.82
CA ASP A 688 10.54 -15.04 12.50
C ASP A 688 10.57 -16.11 11.39
N GLY A 689 9.45 -16.78 11.13
CA GLY A 689 9.34 -17.89 10.19
C GLY A 689 9.01 -17.48 8.75
N LEU A 690 9.38 -16.29 8.33
CA LEU A 690 8.86 -15.69 7.12
C LEU A 690 9.77 -15.85 5.89
N CYS A 691 10.93 -16.50 6.03
CA CYS A 691 11.72 -16.91 4.90
C CYS A 691 11.20 -18.27 4.44
N VAL A 692 10.67 -18.33 3.21
CA VAL A 692 9.97 -19.51 2.69
C VAL A 692 10.54 -19.92 1.35
N ASP A 693 10.61 -21.23 1.12
CA ASP A 693 10.89 -21.80 -0.19
C ASP A 693 9.67 -21.63 -1.08
N ILE A 694 9.92 -21.33 -2.33
CA ILE A 694 8.88 -21.09 -3.31
C ILE A 694 8.72 -22.33 -4.17
N GLU A 695 7.49 -22.81 -4.25
CA GLU A 695 7.09 -23.85 -5.17
C GLU A 695 6.55 -23.25 -6.46
N VAL A 696 6.86 -23.85 -7.60
CA VAL A 696 6.25 -23.48 -8.88
C VAL A 696 4.93 -24.23 -9.01
N ASP A 697 3.83 -23.48 -8.96
CA ASP A 697 2.47 -24.00 -9.09
C ASP A 697 1.94 -23.62 -10.48
N ALA A 698 2.47 -24.27 -11.51
CA ALA A 698 2.12 -24.00 -12.92
C ALA A 698 0.85 -24.71 -13.40
N GLY A 699 0.02 -25.22 -12.49
CA GLY A 699 -1.24 -25.87 -12.83
C GLY A 699 -2.26 -24.90 -13.40
N PRO A 700 -3.21 -25.37 -14.25
CA PRO A 700 -4.23 -24.52 -14.86
C PRO A 700 -5.20 -23.88 -13.85
N THR A 701 -5.15 -24.29 -12.58
CA THR A 701 -5.99 -23.80 -11.49
C THR A 701 -5.23 -22.96 -10.48
N ALA A 702 -3.92 -22.74 -10.69
CA ALA A 702 -3.12 -21.93 -9.78
C ALA A 702 -3.43 -20.45 -9.95
N PRO A 703 -3.75 -19.70 -8.87
CA PRO A 703 -4.01 -18.24 -8.93
C PRO A 703 -2.81 -17.43 -9.43
N ALA A 704 -1.59 -17.95 -9.24
CA ALA A 704 -0.34 -17.39 -9.72
C ALA A 704 0.74 -18.49 -9.81
N PRO A 705 1.81 -18.31 -10.60
CA PRO A 705 2.80 -19.35 -10.86
C PRO A 705 3.67 -19.71 -9.64
N PHE A 706 3.75 -18.84 -8.64
CA PHE A 706 4.62 -19.07 -7.47
C PHE A 706 3.78 -19.18 -6.22
N ARG A 707 3.98 -20.26 -5.46
CA ARG A 707 3.26 -20.58 -4.24
C ARG A 707 4.20 -20.75 -3.07
N PHE A 708 3.80 -20.30 -1.90
CA PHE A 708 4.47 -20.51 -0.63
C PHE A 708 3.44 -20.57 0.52
N ALA A 709 3.91 -20.86 1.74
CA ALA A 709 3.06 -20.88 2.92
C ALA A 709 3.44 -19.76 3.89
N LEU A 710 2.43 -19.14 4.51
CA LEU A 710 2.60 -18.27 5.67
C LEU A 710 1.93 -18.91 6.89
N LYS A 711 2.53 -18.74 8.07
CA LYS A 711 1.90 -19.18 9.33
C LYS A 711 1.01 -18.10 9.91
N VAL A 712 -0.28 -18.44 10.05
CA VAL A 712 -1.29 -17.61 10.71
C VAL A 712 -2.01 -18.49 11.72
N ASP A 713 -2.06 -18.07 12.97
CA ASP A 713 -2.66 -18.83 14.10
C ASP A 713 -2.09 -20.26 14.26
N GLY A 714 -0.82 -20.45 13.88
CA GLY A 714 -0.14 -21.73 13.92
C GLY A 714 -0.42 -22.67 12.75
N ALA A 715 -1.30 -22.32 11.83
CA ALA A 715 -1.60 -23.07 10.63
C ALA A 715 -0.86 -22.52 9.39
N ASP A 716 -0.47 -23.40 8.50
CA ASP A 716 0.12 -23.02 7.22
C ASP A 716 -0.97 -22.60 6.23
N VAL A 717 -0.92 -21.34 5.84
CA VAL A 717 -1.84 -20.71 4.88
C VAL A 717 -1.17 -20.59 3.53
N LYS A 718 -1.79 -21.15 2.49
CA LYS A 718 -1.30 -21.07 1.12
C LYS A 718 -1.41 -19.66 0.57
N VAL A 719 -0.34 -19.20 -0.06
CA VAL A 719 -0.23 -17.88 -0.67
C VAL A 719 0.38 -18.02 -2.05
N TRP A 720 -0.19 -17.32 -3.01
CA TRP A 720 0.33 -17.23 -4.37
C TRP A 720 0.83 -15.83 -4.63
N ILE A 721 1.88 -15.70 -5.44
CA ILE A 721 2.46 -14.42 -5.81
C ILE A 721 2.85 -14.39 -7.28
N LYS A 722 2.65 -13.25 -7.93
CA LYS A 722 3.10 -13.00 -9.30
C LYS A 722 3.60 -11.56 -9.45
N TRP A 723 4.42 -11.33 -10.45
CA TRP A 723 4.77 -9.98 -10.88
C TRP A 723 3.65 -9.39 -11.75
N ASP A 724 3.12 -8.25 -11.35
CA ASP A 724 2.18 -7.47 -12.15
C ASP A 724 2.95 -6.35 -12.88
N ALA A 725 3.13 -6.51 -14.18
CA ALA A 725 3.88 -5.57 -15.00
C ALA A 725 3.18 -4.20 -15.15
N LYS A 726 1.84 -4.15 -15.12
CA LYS A 726 1.06 -2.90 -15.20
C LYS A 726 1.24 -2.09 -13.92
N LYS A 727 1.11 -2.73 -12.75
CA LYS A 727 1.25 -2.11 -11.44
C LYS A 727 2.70 -1.99 -10.97
N ARG A 728 3.63 -2.66 -11.66
CA ARG A 728 5.07 -2.76 -11.29
C ARG A 728 5.27 -3.23 -9.85
N LYS A 729 4.52 -4.24 -9.44
CA LYS A 729 4.54 -4.80 -8.08
C LYS A 729 4.37 -6.31 -8.12
N TYR A 730 4.88 -6.98 -7.09
CA TYR A 730 4.42 -8.33 -6.83
C TYR A 730 3.04 -8.29 -6.19
N TRP A 731 2.15 -9.09 -6.75
CA TRP A 731 0.77 -9.18 -6.29
C TRP A 731 0.54 -10.52 -5.59
N LEU A 732 0.09 -10.44 -4.34
CA LEU A 732 -0.18 -11.58 -3.50
C LEU A 732 -1.67 -11.91 -3.53
N THR A 733 -1.99 -13.18 -3.68
CA THR A 733 -3.35 -13.72 -3.65
C THR A 733 -3.43 -14.84 -2.61
N SER A 734 -4.40 -14.80 -1.73
CA SER A 734 -4.69 -15.86 -0.77
C SER A 734 -6.12 -15.71 -0.27
N PRO A 735 -7.03 -16.62 -0.59
CA PRO A 735 -8.39 -16.61 -0.06
C PRO A 735 -8.42 -16.62 1.47
N ALA A 736 -7.58 -17.43 2.11
CA ALA A 736 -7.51 -17.49 3.56
C ALA A 736 -7.10 -16.15 4.21
N LEU A 737 -6.10 -15.45 3.66
CA LEU A 737 -5.70 -14.12 4.15
C LEU A 737 -6.74 -13.04 3.85
N SER A 738 -7.65 -13.27 2.91
CA SER A 738 -8.77 -12.36 2.63
C SER A 738 -9.83 -12.38 3.73
N HIS A 739 -9.86 -13.43 4.55
CA HIS A 739 -10.76 -13.55 5.71
C HIS A 739 -10.18 -13.00 7.01
N VAL A 740 -8.88 -12.78 7.07
CA VAL A 740 -8.21 -12.15 8.21
C VAL A 740 -8.44 -10.64 8.13
N LYS A 741 -9.28 -10.08 8.97
CA LYS A 741 -9.76 -8.69 8.89
C LYS A 741 -9.03 -7.76 9.84
N SER A 742 -8.82 -6.53 9.42
CA SER A 742 -8.26 -5.47 10.26
C SER A 742 -9.23 -5.10 11.39
N LYS A 743 -8.69 -4.85 12.58
CA LYS A 743 -9.46 -4.38 13.75
C LYS A 743 -9.99 -2.96 13.58
N SER A 744 -9.21 -2.09 12.96
CA SER A 744 -9.55 -0.68 12.77
C SER A 744 -10.35 -0.42 11.50
N GLU A 745 -10.20 -1.29 10.49
CA GLU A 745 -10.77 -1.11 9.16
C GLU A 745 -11.40 -2.43 8.70
N ALA A 746 -12.65 -2.69 9.09
CA ALA A 746 -13.35 -3.96 8.85
C ALA A 746 -13.36 -4.41 7.38
N LYS A 747 -13.26 -3.47 6.43
CA LYS A 747 -13.19 -3.74 4.98
C LYS A 747 -11.79 -4.12 4.48
N VAL A 748 -10.76 -3.99 5.32
CA VAL A 748 -9.38 -4.27 4.93
C VAL A 748 -8.98 -5.65 5.44
N SER A 749 -8.70 -6.56 4.52
CA SER A 749 -8.13 -7.88 4.83
C SER A 749 -6.61 -7.83 4.91
N LEU A 750 -6.02 -8.87 5.51
CA LEU A 750 -4.57 -9.02 5.55
C LEU A 750 -3.97 -9.12 4.14
N ALA A 751 -4.58 -9.88 3.23
CA ALA A 751 -4.15 -9.97 1.83
C ALA A 751 -4.14 -8.58 1.17
N LYS A 752 -5.21 -7.80 1.34
CA LYS A 752 -5.29 -6.42 0.83
C LYS A 752 -4.20 -5.54 1.44
N ARG A 753 -3.98 -5.60 2.75
CA ARG A 753 -2.96 -4.81 3.43
C ARG A 753 -1.54 -5.17 3.00
N LEU A 754 -1.25 -6.45 2.78
CA LEU A 754 0.05 -6.90 2.26
C LEU A 754 0.30 -6.37 0.84
N ASN A 755 -0.69 -6.40 -0.04
CA ASN A 755 -0.59 -5.81 -1.37
C ASN A 755 -0.42 -4.29 -1.33
N GLN A 756 -1.05 -3.61 -0.39
CA GLN A 756 -0.90 -2.17 -0.20
C GLN A 756 0.49 -1.78 0.30
N LEU A 757 0.95 -2.42 1.35
CA LEU A 757 2.22 -2.06 2.01
C LEU A 757 3.44 -2.61 1.30
N GLN A 758 3.27 -3.68 0.49
CA GLN A 758 4.37 -4.38 -0.18
C GLN A 758 5.52 -4.75 0.79
N PRO A 759 5.25 -5.39 1.94
CA PRO A 759 6.29 -5.70 2.92
C PRO A 759 7.11 -6.91 2.48
N PHE A 760 7.32 -7.03 1.18
CA PHE A 760 8.02 -8.13 0.55
C PHE A 760 9.49 -7.82 0.38
N ARG A 761 10.33 -8.82 0.65
CA ARG A 761 11.71 -8.89 0.25
C ARG A 761 11.87 -10.13 -0.61
N ILE A 762 12.21 -9.95 -1.86
CA ILE A 762 12.28 -11.03 -2.84
C ILE A 762 13.64 -10.96 -3.53
N ILE A 763 14.32 -12.08 -3.59
CA ILE A 763 15.52 -12.25 -4.42
C ILE A 763 15.08 -12.87 -5.74
N THR A 764 15.51 -12.30 -6.85
CA THR A 764 15.21 -12.79 -8.19
C THR A 764 16.16 -13.91 -8.62
N ALA A 765 15.75 -14.69 -9.61
CA ALA A 765 16.49 -15.86 -10.07
C ALA A 765 17.87 -15.52 -10.68
N ASP A 766 18.08 -14.29 -11.12
CA ASP A 766 19.39 -13.81 -11.59
C ASP A 766 20.40 -13.59 -10.45
N LEU A 767 19.95 -13.60 -9.16
CA LEU A 767 20.75 -13.31 -7.96
C LEU A 767 21.39 -11.91 -7.93
N GLU A 768 21.07 -11.07 -8.87
CA GLU A 768 21.62 -9.71 -9.02
C GLU A 768 20.68 -8.64 -8.49
N HIS A 769 19.39 -9.00 -8.31
CA HIS A 769 18.36 -8.05 -7.88
C HIS A 769 17.60 -8.52 -6.66
N ALA A 770 17.26 -7.54 -5.81
CA ALA A 770 16.30 -7.70 -4.72
C ALA A 770 15.14 -6.73 -4.88
N TYR A 771 13.94 -7.24 -4.69
CA TYR A 771 12.73 -6.42 -4.56
C TYR A 771 12.48 -6.11 -3.09
N VAL A 772 12.39 -4.84 -2.73
CA VAL A 772 12.15 -4.40 -1.35
C VAL A 772 11.11 -3.30 -1.33
N ASN A 773 9.99 -3.54 -0.65
CA ASN A 773 8.94 -2.55 -0.42
C ASN A 773 8.47 -1.82 -1.69
N GLY A 774 8.30 -2.52 -2.79
CA GLY A 774 7.69 -1.97 -4.00
C GLY A 774 8.69 -1.52 -5.09
N ALA A 775 10.00 -1.76 -4.93
CA ALA A 775 11.01 -1.39 -5.92
C ALA A 775 12.15 -2.42 -6.00
N PHE A 776 12.79 -2.50 -7.15
CA PHE A 776 13.98 -3.32 -7.35
C PHE A 776 15.26 -2.55 -7.04
N TYR A 777 16.25 -3.28 -6.54
CA TYR A 777 17.57 -2.79 -6.17
C TYR A 777 18.62 -3.79 -6.63
N ALA A 778 19.76 -3.26 -7.15
CA ALA A 778 20.89 -4.10 -7.47
C ALA A 778 21.58 -4.59 -6.19
N LEU A 779 21.91 -5.88 -6.16
CA LEU A 779 22.68 -6.52 -5.09
C LEU A 779 24.18 -6.51 -5.42
N ASP A 780 24.55 -6.00 -6.58
CA ASP A 780 25.94 -5.99 -7.04
C ASP A 780 26.81 -5.12 -6.16
N LEU A 781 27.90 -5.73 -5.66
CA LEU A 781 28.93 -5.05 -4.88
C LEU A 781 30.03 -4.59 -5.84
N ASP A 782 29.82 -3.46 -6.50
CA ASP A 782 30.83 -2.83 -7.35
C ASP A 782 31.82 -2.00 -6.50
N LEU A 783 32.96 -2.60 -6.19
CA LEU A 783 34.02 -1.97 -5.42
C LEU A 783 34.83 -0.95 -6.26
N ALA A 784 34.73 -1.02 -7.58
CA ALA A 784 35.47 -0.17 -8.52
C ALA A 784 34.85 1.22 -8.67
N LYS A 785 33.59 1.40 -8.33
CA LYS A 785 32.92 2.70 -8.46
C LYS A 785 33.61 3.77 -7.61
N PRO A 786 33.97 4.94 -8.20
CA PRO A 786 34.63 6.01 -7.48
C PRO A 786 33.89 6.46 -6.21
N ASP A 787 32.54 6.50 -6.26
CA ASP A 787 31.67 6.89 -5.16
C ASP A 787 30.95 5.69 -4.52
N GLY A 788 31.43 4.48 -4.81
CA GLY A 788 30.84 3.22 -4.35
C GLY A 788 31.36 2.79 -2.98
N PRO A 789 30.91 1.62 -2.51
CA PRO A 789 31.26 1.09 -1.17
C PRO A 789 32.75 0.83 -0.98
N GLY A 790 33.51 0.56 -2.04
CA GLY A 790 34.98 0.37 -1.96
C GLY A 790 35.73 1.63 -1.52
N ARG A 791 35.21 2.80 -1.80
CA ARG A 791 35.83 4.08 -1.48
C ARG A 791 36.06 4.24 0.03
N LEU A 792 35.09 3.90 0.86
CA LEU A 792 35.21 3.98 2.31
C LEU A 792 36.39 3.15 2.82
N VAL A 793 36.54 1.94 2.32
CA VAL A 793 37.66 1.05 2.72
C VAL A 793 39.01 1.65 2.29
N LEU A 794 39.08 2.20 1.09
CA LEU A 794 40.32 2.86 0.60
C LEU A 794 40.68 4.10 1.43
N ASP A 795 39.68 4.87 1.88
CA ASP A 795 39.91 6.07 2.71
C ASP A 795 40.36 5.71 4.14
N LEU A 796 39.92 4.56 4.67
CA LEU A 796 40.36 4.05 5.97
C LEU A 796 41.82 3.54 5.95
N VAL A 797 42.34 3.15 4.80
CA VAL A 797 43.70 2.59 4.63
C VAL A 797 44.69 3.72 4.35
N ILE A 798 45.58 3.96 5.28
CA ILE A 798 46.62 4.99 5.26
C ILE A 798 47.96 4.35 4.87
N PRO A 799 48.52 4.68 3.70
CA PRO A 799 49.80 4.12 3.28
C PRO A 799 50.95 4.77 4.06
N VAL A 800 51.85 3.97 4.57
CA VAL A 800 53.03 4.40 5.32
C VAL A 800 54.27 3.79 4.68
N LYS A 801 55.18 4.63 4.18
CA LYS A 801 56.38 4.20 3.41
C LYS A 801 57.23 3.23 4.20
N GLN A 802 57.40 3.48 5.49
CA GLN A 802 58.26 2.68 6.37
C GLN A 802 57.78 1.26 6.57
N LEU A 803 56.48 1.03 6.46
CA LEU A 803 55.88 -0.30 6.59
C LEU A 803 56.24 -1.23 5.44
N GLY A 804 56.57 -0.69 4.27
CA GLY A 804 57.03 -1.46 3.12
C GLY A 804 58.45 -2.06 3.29
N ALA A 805 59.26 -1.52 4.21
CA ALA A 805 60.62 -2.00 4.47
C ALA A 805 60.75 -2.90 5.73
N VAL A 806 59.63 -3.17 6.39
CA VAL A 806 59.57 -4.00 7.60
C VAL A 806 59.82 -5.48 7.24
N THR A 807 60.73 -6.15 7.96
CA THR A 807 61.11 -7.55 7.72
C THR A 807 60.65 -8.51 8.82
N SER A 808 60.21 -7.99 9.96
CA SER A 808 59.73 -8.79 11.11
C SER A 808 58.78 -7.98 11.99
N GLU A 809 57.99 -8.66 12.79
CA GLU A 809 57.09 -8.00 13.76
C GLU A 809 57.88 -7.36 14.92
N LYS A 810 58.62 -8.15 15.68
CA LYS A 810 59.34 -7.70 16.90
C LYS A 810 60.87 -7.75 16.73
N GLY A 811 61.37 -8.32 15.62
CA GLY A 811 62.78 -8.54 15.38
C GLY A 811 63.31 -9.81 16.05
N VAL A 812 64.61 -9.99 16.06
CA VAL A 812 65.31 -11.07 16.74
C VAL A 812 66.25 -10.48 17.80
N PRO A 813 66.40 -11.13 18.98
CA PRO A 813 67.29 -10.64 20.01
C PRO A 813 68.75 -10.78 19.57
N ILE A 814 69.53 -9.76 19.84
CA ILE A 814 70.93 -9.69 19.50
C ILE A 814 71.80 -9.87 20.77
N GLY A 815 71.19 -9.81 21.95
CA GLY A 815 71.89 -10.00 23.24
C GLY A 815 72.71 -8.79 23.73
N ALA A 816 72.29 -7.59 23.31
CA ALA A 816 73.01 -6.36 23.61
C ALA A 816 72.31 -5.46 24.63
N ASP A 817 71.32 -5.97 25.40
CA ASP A 817 70.42 -5.21 26.29
C ASP A 817 69.93 -3.89 25.65
N LEU A 818 69.43 -3.96 24.45
CA LEU A 818 68.91 -2.82 23.71
C LEU A 818 67.63 -2.29 24.40
N PRO A 819 67.55 -0.97 24.70
CA PRO A 819 66.35 -0.40 25.31
C PRO A 819 65.22 -0.19 24.31
N THR A 820 65.36 -0.70 23.12
CA THR A 820 64.41 -0.54 22.03
C THR A 820 64.39 -1.72 21.08
N TRP A 821 63.44 -1.79 20.18
CA TRP A 821 63.29 -2.87 19.21
C TRP A 821 64.36 -2.84 18.13
N GLN A 822 64.62 -3.98 17.52
CA GLN A 822 65.54 -4.09 16.39
C GLN A 822 65.14 -3.25 15.20
N ASN A 823 66.13 -2.61 14.56
CA ASN A 823 65.87 -1.89 13.30
C ASN A 823 65.26 -2.80 12.24
N GLY A 824 64.29 -2.29 11.48
CA GLY A 824 63.54 -3.05 10.48
C GLY A 824 62.41 -3.92 11.04
N SER A 825 62.18 -3.91 12.36
CA SER A 825 60.99 -4.52 12.94
C SER A 825 59.81 -3.55 12.95
N LEU A 826 58.56 -4.11 12.84
CA LEU A 826 57.32 -3.34 12.91
C LEU A 826 57.18 -2.55 14.24
N PHE A 827 57.48 -3.22 15.36
CA PHE A 827 57.42 -2.63 16.67
C PHE A 827 58.39 -1.43 16.78
N ARG A 828 59.58 -1.49 16.14
CA ARG A 828 60.52 -0.35 16.10
C ARG A 828 59.93 0.85 15.36
N VAL A 829 59.25 0.62 14.19
CA VAL A 829 58.64 1.69 13.42
C VAL A 829 57.53 2.37 14.21
N ILE A 830 56.68 1.59 14.87
CA ILE A 830 55.60 2.12 15.74
C ILE A 830 56.14 2.87 16.94
N ASP A 831 57.12 2.27 17.66
CA ASP A 831 57.68 2.86 18.84
C ASP A 831 58.35 4.21 18.53
N ASP A 832 59.21 4.28 17.50
CA ASP A 832 59.86 5.53 17.10
C ASP A 832 58.87 6.60 16.67
N ALA A 833 57.81 6.24 15.97
CA ALA A 833 56.76 7.14 15.54
C ALA A 833 55.96 7.71 16.72
N LEU A 834 55.65 6.90 17.74
CA LEU A 834 54.78 7.29 18.85
C LEU A 834 55.58 7.91 20.03
N THR A 835 56.90 7.77 20.05
CA THR A 835 57.77 8.34 21.14
C THR A 835 58.55 9.58 20.70
N HIS A 836 58.88 9.78 19.41
CA HIS A 836 59.76 10.81 18.91
C HIS A 836 59.13 11.70 17.85
N ARG A 837 59.41 13.02 17.87
CA ARG A 837 58.94 13.96 16.83
C ARG A 837 59.51 13.71 15.42
N ARG A 838 60.51 12.88 15.26
CA ARG A 838 61.10 12.47 13.98
C ARG A 838 60.45 11.17 13.48
N GLY A 839 59.14 11.08 13.64
CA GLY A 839 58.38 9.95 13.27
C GLY A 839 57.78 10.01 11.87
N THR A 840 56.98 9.08 11.60
CA THR A 840 56.14 8.90 10.42
C THR A 840 54.96 9.85 10.58
N PRO A 841 54.81 10.86 9.72
CA PRO A 841 53.76 11.88 9.90
C PRO A 841 52.36 11.31 9.88
N GLU A 842 52.17 10.19 9.23
CA GLU A 842 50.89 9.48 9.11
C GLU A 842 50.35 8.98 10.48
N PHE A 843 51.23 8.71 11.47
CA PHE A 843 50.82 8.33 12.83
C PHE A 843 50.46 9.54 13.71
N GLY A 844 50.64 10.75 13.22
CA GLY A 844 50.35 11.99 13.94
C GLY A 844 51.39 12.36 15.02
N ALA A 845 50.99 13.12 16.03
CA ALA A 845 51.88 13.58 17.11
C ALA A 845 52.25 12.41 18.07
N PRO A 846 53.48 12.42 18.65
CA PRO A 846 53.85 11.47 19.70
C PRO A 846 52.95 11.56 20.94
N PHE A 847 52.92 10.49 21.75
CA PHE A 847 52.11 10.45 22.96
C PHE A 847 52.96 10.84 24.20
N PRO A 848 52.39 11.63 25.14
CA PRO A 848 53.04 11.91 26.42
C PRO A 848 53.06 10.67 27.35
N ALA A 849 52.22 9.68 27.08
CA ALA A 849 52.20 8.40 27.77
C ALA A 849 51.99 7.25 26.78
N LEU A 850 52.96 6.32 26.73
CA LEU A 850 52.95 5.17 25.85
C LEU A 850 53.44 3.90 26.56
N VAL A 851 52.67 2.80 26.38
CA VAL A 851 53.01 1.48 26.94
C VAL A 851 52.94 0.44 25.83
N CYS A 852 53.89 -0.51 25.84
CA CYS A 852 53.78 -1.76 25.08
C CYS A 852 53.07 -2.81 25.96
N ASP A 853 51.82 -3.18 25.60
CA ASP A 853 50.95 -4.02 26.43
C ASP A 853 50.88 -5.48 25.95
N ASP A 854 51.98 -6.02 25.52
CA ASP A 854 52.11 -7.41 25.09
C ASP A 854 52.21 -8.35 26.34
N PHE A 855 51.08 -8.59 27.02
CA PHE A 855 51.01 -9.30 28.31
C PHE A 855 50.33 -10.70 28.26
N GLY A 856 49.92 -11.15 27.08
CA GLY A 856 49.20 -12.43 26.96
C GLY A 856 47.66 -12.28 27.09
N THR A 857 47.17 -11.15 27.63
CA THR A 857 45.77 -10.72 27.60
C THR A 857 45.68 -9.32 26.99
N GLU A 858 46.34 -9.15 25.87
CA GLU A 858 46.66 -7.87 25.22
C GLU A 858 45.40 -7.03 24.93
N ALA A 859 45.34 -5.83 25.45
CA ALA A 859 44.36 -4.82 25.03
C ALA A 859 44.80 -4.12 23.75
N GLY A 860 46.05 -4.25 23.37
CA GLY A 860 46.73 -3.77 22.18
C GLY A 860 48.21 -4.05 22.29
N ASP A 861 48.97 -4.07 21.18
CA ASP A 861 50.43 -4.17 21.23
C ASP A 861 51.06 -2.91 21.84
N PHE A 862 50.47 -1.74 21.52
CA PHE A 862 50.82 -0.46 22.16
C PHE A 862 49.52 0.28 22.56
N ILE A 863 49.59 1.00 23.68
CA ILE A 863 48.54 1.88 24.16
C ILE A 863 49.13 3.28 24.39
N GLY A 864 48.67 4.24 23.61
CA GLY A 864 49.03 5.64 23.71
C GLY A 864 47.90 6.46 24.34
N VAL A 865 48.26 7.36 25.30
CA VAL A 865 47.29 8.22 25.97
C VAL A 865 47.83 9.64 26.02
N ASP A 866 47.03 10.63 25.63
CA ASP A 866 47.21 12.05 25.82
C ASP A 866 45.97 12.61 26.52
N ASP A 867 46.07 13.08 27.74
CA ASP A 867 44.94 13.61 28.50
C ASP A 867 44.90 15.16 28.54
N ASN A 868 45.65 15.80 27.65
CA ASN A 868 45.55 17.25 27.45
C ASN A 868 44.11 17.61 27.02
N PRO A 869 43.42 18.52 27.75
CA PRO A 869 42.03 18.85 27.41
C PRO A 869 41.81 19.39 26.00
N LEU A 870 42.85 19.97 25.37
CA LEU A 870 42.76 20.51 24.00
C LEU A 870 43.02 19.47 22.91
N SER A 871 43.63 18.33 23.25
CA SER A 871 44.02 17.28 22.31
C SER A 871 43.86 15.87 22.91
N ALA A 872 42.88 15.71 23.81
CA ALA A 872 42.68 14.45 24.52
C ALA A 872 42.46 13.30 23.54
N ARG A 873 43.31 12.27 23.61
CA ARG A 873 43.17 11.08 22.75
C ARG A 873 43.72 9.81 23.40
N ALA A 874 43.10 8.68 23.02
CA ALA A 874 43.60 7.36 23.42
C ALA A 874 43.62 6.46 22.20
N VAL A 875 44.72 5.75 22.00
CA VAL A 875 44.90 4.87 20.83
C VAL A 875 45.37 3.50 21.32
N PHE A 876 44.66 2.46 20.82
CA PHE A 876 45.10 1.08 20.98
C PHE A 876 45.57 0.57 19.62
N VAL A 877 46.83 0.14 19.56
CA VAL A 877 47.50 -0.31 18.37
C VAL A 877 47.53 -1.84 18.33
N VAL A 878 47.05 -2.43 17.25
CA VAL A 878 47.24 -3.84 16.93
C VAL A 878 48.17 -3.92 15.72
N ALA A 879 49.31 -4.55 15.91
CA ALA A 879 50.39 -4.56 14.93
C ALA A 879 50.72 -5.98 14.47
N LYS A 880 50.73 -6.22 13.15
CA LYS A 880 50.98 -7.53 12.56
C LYS A 880 51.88 -7.45 11.34
N HIS A 881 52.83 -8.35 11.25
CA HIS A 881 53.67 -8.52 10.09
C HIS A 881 53.53 -9.91 9.48
N LYS A 882 53.45 -9.98 8.17
CA LYS A 882 53.53 -11.21 7.39
C LYS A 882 54.71 -11.15 6.42
N PRO A 883 55.61 -12.19 6.40
CA PRO A 883 56.65 -12.25 5.37
C PRO A 883 56.05 -12.30 3.97
N GLY A 884 56.69 -11.67 3.00
CA GLY A 884 56.32 -11.71 1.58
C GLY A 884 56.18 -10.30 0.98
N ALA A 885 55.88 -10.26 -0.32
CA ALA A 885 55.60 -9.02 -1.02
C ALA A 885 54.27 -8.40 -0.56
N PRO A 886 54.17 -7.06 -0.51
CA PRO A 886 52.91 -6.39 -0.14
C PRO A 886 51.77 -6.83 -1.05
N GLY A 887 50.64 -7.19 -0.44
CA GLY A 887 49.45 -7.69 -1.12
C GLY A 887 48.18 -7.41 -0.35
N VAL A 888 47.17 -8.26 -0.50
CA VAL A 888 45.94 -8.25 0.28
C VAL A 888 45.67 -9.66 0.81
N SER A 889 45.71 -9.84 2.14
CA SER A 889 45.49 -11.13 2.80
C SER A 889 44.31 -11.06 3.78
N ALA A 890 43.15 -11.54 3.37
CA ALA A 890 41.96 -11.53 4.21
C ALA A 890 42.11 -12.42 5.45
N SER A 891 42.73 -13.59 5.33
CA SER A 891 42.90 -14.56 6.42
C SER A 891 43.82 -14.03 7.55
N ASP A 892 44.92 -13.37 7.19
CA ASP A 892 45.81 -12.80 8.22
C ASP A 892 45.22 -11.52 8.82
N PHE A 893 44.44 -10.79 8.00
CA PHE A 893 43.77 -9.56 8.44
C PHE A 893 42.64 -9.85 9.45
N TYR A 894 42.03 -11.03 9.37
CA TYR A 894 40.99 -11.49 10.30
C TYR A 894 41.50 -11.46 11.77
N ASP A 895 42.70 -11.94 12.03
CA ASP A 895 43.27 -11.94 13.38
C ASP A 895 43.45 -10.52 13.94
N VAL A 896 43.89 -9.61 13.08
CA VAL A 896 44.09 -8.20 13.46
C VAL A 896 42.76 -7.53 13.76
N CYS A 897 41.76 -7.76 12.94
CA CYS A 897 40.40 -7.26 13.17
C CYS A 897 39.79 -7.85 14.45
N GLY A 898 39.93 -9.15 14.68
CA GLY A 898 39.43 -9.83 15.87
C GLY A 898 40.06 -9.27 17.16
N GLN A 899 41.37 -8.99 17.15
CA GLN A 899 42.06 -8.35 18.27
C GLN A 899 41.57 -6.91 18.48
N GLY A 900 41.39 -6.12 17.44
CA GLY A 900 40.85 -4.78 17.53
C GLY A 900 39.46 -4.74 18.16
N VAL A 901 38.55 -5.59 17.66
CA VAL A 901 37.15 -5.63 18.13
C VAL A 901 37.05 -6.10 19.58
N LYS A 902 37.77 -7.17 19.98
CA LYS A 902 37.69 -7.67 21.37
C LYS A 902 38.14 -6.60 22.40
N ASN A 903 39.01 -5.68 22.02
CA ASN A 903 39.57 -4.70 22.89
C ASN A 903 38.80 -3.37 22.96
N LEU A 904 37.72 -3.22 22.19
CA LEU A 904 36.82 -2.08 22.29
C LEU A 904 36.20 -1.90 23.67
N ALA A 905 36.02 -3.00 24.41
CA ALA A 905 35.54 -2.97 25.79
C ALA A 905 36.39 -2.08 26.74
N PHE A 906 37.67 -1.95 26.47
CA PHE A 906 38.57 -1.13 27.29
C PHE A 906 38.68 0.32 26.84
N LEU A 907 38.20 0.65 25.65
CA LEU A 907 38.32 1.98 25.05
C LEU A 907 36.98 2.75 24.98
N LYS A 908 35.85 2.08 25.10
CA LYS A 908 34.55 2.75 25.16
C LYS A 908 34.41 3.61 26.42
N SER A 909 33.51 4.60 26.40
CA SER A 909 33.41 5.61 27.47
C SER A 909 33.07 5.03 28.84
N ASP A 910 32.24 4.00 28.88
CA ASP A 910 31.85 3.25 30.10
C ASP A 910 32.60 1.93 30.24
N GLY A 911 33.70 1.78 29.53
CA GLY A 911 34.40 0.50 29.39
C GLY A 911 35.19 0.11 30.65
N ASP A 912 35.49 -1.19 30.69
CA ASP A 912 36.26 -1.82 31.74
C ASP A 912 37.68 -1.23 31.87
N ASP A 913 38.32 -1.44 33.01
CA ASP A 913 39.73 -1.17 33.18
C ASP A 913 40.62 -2.12 32.38
N LEU A 914 41.83 -1.68 32.05
CA LEU A 914 42.80 -2.52 31.37
C LEU A 914 43.04 -3.83 32.12
N PRO A 915 43.10 -4.96 31.45
CA PRO A 915 43.39 -6.26 32.06
C PRO A 915 44.84 -6.34 32.51
N GLY A 916 45.13 -7.25 33.37
CA GLY A 916 46.50 -7.55 33.82
C GLY A 916 46.94 -6.84 35.10
N ALA A 917 48.02 -7.33 35.69
CA ALA A 917 48.56 -6.82 36.95
C ALA A 917 49.35 -5.51 36.71
N LEU A 918 49.05 -4.47 37.48
CA LEU A 918 49.73 -3.17 37.44
C LEU A 918 51.29 -3.25 37.44
N LYS A 919 51.84 -4.23 38.13
CA LYS A 919 53.30 -4.46 38.19
C LYS A 919 53.96 -4.72 36.82
N LYS A 920 53.23 -5.26 35.86
CA LYS A 920 53.78 -5.55 34.53
C LYS A 920 54.09 -4.29 33.70
N PHE A 921 53.42 -3.18 33.92
CA PHE A 921 53.70 -1.90 33.23
C PHE A 921 55.11 -1.39 33.45
N ASP A 922 55.65 -1.63 34.65
CA ASP A 922 56.94 -1.16 35.03
C ASP A 922 58.07 -2.21 34.88
N GLN A 923 57.77 -3.38 34.29
CA GLN A 923 58.72 -4.44 33.96
C GLN A 923 59.17 -4.36 32.48
N ASP A 924 60.37 -4.90 32.24
CA ASP A 924 60.84 -5.04 30.85
C ASP A 924 60.10 -6.12 30.09
N TRP A 925 59.88 -5.87 28.82
CA TRP A 925 59.52 -6.89 27.88
C TRP A 925 60.76 -7.68 27.46
N THR A 926 60.77 -9.01 27.51
CA THR A 926 61.92 -9.85 27.27
C THR A 926 61.79 -10.59 25.95
N LEU A 927 62.58 -10.25 24.97
CA LEU A 927 62.75 -10.97 23.74
C LEU A 927 63.92 -11.93 23.84
N SER A 928 63.68 -13.23 23.77
CA SER A 928 64.71 -14.26 23.88
C SER A 928 64.68 -15.26 22.74
N LYS A 929 65.82 -15.64 22.20
CA LYS A 929 65.97 -16.70 21.19
C LYS A 929 67.21 -17.53 21.46
N GLY A 930 67.14 -18.83 21.22
CA GLY A 930 68.19 -19.78 21.47
C GLY A 930 68.10 -20.47 22.82
N LYS A 931 68.97 -21.46 23.09
CA LYS A 931 69.03 -22.24 24.35
C LYS A 931 70.44 -22.25 24.93
N GLY A 932 70.59 -22.40 26.26
CA GLY A 932 71.87 -22.53 26.94
C GLY A 932 72.79 -21.27 26.77
N LYS A 933 74.07 -21.47 26.56
CA LYS A 933 75.05 -20.39 26.35
C LYS A 933 74.84 -19.60 25.06
N ALA A 934 74.05 -20.09 24.07
CA ALA A 934 73.71 -19.38 22.85
C ALA A 934 72.40 -18.57 22.96
N LYS A 935 71.78 -18.53 24.15
CA LYS A 935 70.56 -17.75 24.38
C LYS A 935 70.91 -16.23 24.37
N LYS A 936 70.34 -15.54 23.39
CA LYS A 936 70.33 -14.05 23.32
C LYS A 936 69.06 -13.52 23.90
N THR A 937 69.16 -12.47 24.70
CA THR A 937 68.00 -11.82 25.34
C THR A 937 68.19 -10.33 25.33
N ASP A 938 67.18 -9.66 24.81
CA ASP A 938 67.06 -8.21 24.86
C ASP A 938 65.94 -7.84 25.86
N ARG A 939 66.16 -6.78 26.64
CA ARG A 939 65.21 -6.24 27.61
C ARG A 939 64.77 -4.86 27.19
N ILE A 940 63.50 -4.72 26.90
CA ILE A 940 62.90 -3.51 26.39
C ILE A 940 61.86 -3.05 27.40
N PRO A 941 62.01 -1.80 27.98
CA PRO A 941 61.02 -1.29 28.91
C PRO A 941 59.62 -1.28 28.32
N ARG A 942 58.63 -1.86 29.01
CA ARG A 942 57.23 -1.85 28.55
C ARG A 942 56.65 -0.45 28.59
N ARG A 943 56.93 0.31 29.61
CA ARG A 943 56.62 1.74 29.64
C ARG A 943 57.61 2.51 28.75
N ARG A 944 57.10 2.90 27.57
CA ARG A 944 57.94 3.58 26.57
C ARG A 944 58.14 5.05 26.91
N VAL A 945 57.06 5.74 27.29
CA VAL A 945 57.07 7.15 27.72
C VAL A 945 56.02 7.34 28.82
N GLY A 946 56.19 8.30 29.69
CA GLY A 946 55.18 8.77 30.62
C GLY A 946 55.23 8.20 32.03
N PRO A 947 54.18 8.38 32.82
CA PRO A 947 54.10 8.06 34.22
C PRO A 947 53.96 6.57 34.50
N GLY A 948 54.13 6.16 35.76
CA GLY A 948 53.86 4.77 36.18
C GLY A 948 52.44 4.34 36.07
N SER A 949 52.20 3.03 36.15
CA SER A 949 50.94 2.34 35.80
C SER A 949 49.67 2.94 36.42
N ALA A 950 49.70 3.34 37.68
CA ALA A 950 48.53 3.91 38.35
C ALA A 950 48.11 5.29 37.77
N ALA A 951 49.11 6.13 37.44
CA ALA A 951 48.83 7.43 36.82
C ALA A 951 48.42 7.29 35.36
N PHE A 952 49.00 6.34 34.60
CA PHE A 952 48.61 6.01 33.25
C PHE A 952 47.14 5.61 33.17
N ARG A 953 46.66 4.72 34.06
CA ARG A 953 45.24 4.30 34.11
C ARG A 953 44.32 5.47 34.41
N LYS A 954 44.70 6.41 35.30
CA LYS A 954 43.93 7.62 35.57
C LYS A 954 43.86 8.55 34.34
N MET A 955 44.96 8.68 33.59
CA MET A 955 44.95 9.43 32.32
C MET A 955 43.99 8.80 31.34
N LEU A 956 44.07 7.49 31.13
CA LEU A 956 43.15 6.75 30.21
C LEU A 956 41.71 6.90 30.66
N ALA A 957 41.39 6.80 31.94
CA ALA A 957 40.04 6.97 32.46
C ALA A 957 39.51 8.38 32.21
N ARG A 958 40.36 9.44 32.37
CA ARG A 958 39.97 10.82 32.03
C ARG A 958 39.65 10.99 30.55
N VAL A 959 40.48 10.45 29.66
CA VAL A 959 40.25 10.49 28.20
C VAL A 959 38.99 9.75 27.82
N LYS A 960 38.76 8.56 28.38
CA LYS A 960 37.53 7.80 28.11
C LYS A 960 36.25 8.57 28.45
N GLN A 961 36.26 9.35 29.51
CA GLN A 961 35.10 10.12 29.99
C GLN A 961 35.01 11.53 29.39
N SER A 962 36.03 12.01 28.69
CA SER A 962 36.00 13.32 28.04
C SER A 962 35.14 13.29 26.76
N PRO A 963 34.11 14.14 26.63
CA PRO A 963 33.24 14.16 25.44
C PRO A 963 33.94 14.58 24.14
N GLY A 964 35.04 15.35 24.26
CA GLY A 964 35.81 15.82 23.11
C GLY A 964 37.04 14.97 22.79
N ALA A 965 37.28 13.86 23.53
CA ALA A 965 38.44 13.04 23.28
C ALA A 965 38.28 12.12 22.06
N GLU A 966 39.39 12.01 21.30
CA GLU A 966 39.47 11.05 20.20
C GLU A 966 39.86 9.68 20.75
N ARG A 967 39.10 8.66 20.47
CA ARG A 967 39.37 7.28 20.83
C ARG A 967 39.55 6.50 19.57
N GLU A 968 40.66 5.79 19.40
CA GLU A 968 41.02 5.16 18.13
C GLU A 968 41.55 3.74 18.34
N ILE A 969 41.22 2.84 17.43
CA ILE A 969 41.90 1.58 17.20
C ILE A 969 42.72 1.71 15.92
N TRP A 970 44.00 1.40 16.02
CA TRP A 970 44.89 1.37 14.87
C TRP A 970 45.25 -0.06 14.52
N LEU A 971 45.01 -0.47 13.31
CA LEU A 971 45.47 -1.73 12.74
C LEU A 971 46.68 -1.45 11.88
N VAL A 972 47.85 -1.87 12.31
CA VAL A 972 49.13 -1.60 11.62
C VAL A 972 49.63 -2.86 10.96
N CYS A 973 49.54 -2.92 9.62
CA CYS A 973 49.81 -4.11 8.81
C CYS A 973 51.08 -3.91 7.97
N ALA A 974 52.05 -4.81 8.10
CA ALA A 974 53.30 -4.73 7.39
C ALA A 974 53.65 -6.02 6.62
N GLY A 975 54.55 -5.90 5.66
CA GLY A 975 54.93 -7.02 4.78
C GLY A 975 53.82 -7.46 3.83
N GLY A 976 53.61 -8.73 3.69
CA GLY A 976 52.64 -9.30 2.75
C GLY A 976 51.17 -9.21 3.17
N MET A 977 50.84 -8.52 4.27
CA MET A 977 49.46 -8.44 4.77
C MET A 977 48.59 -7.49 3.97
N LEU A 978 48.99 -6.25 3.83
CA LEU A 978 48.19 -5.20 3.21
C LEU A 978 49.08 -4.14 2.55
N SER A 979 48.78 -3.84 1.30
CA SER A 979 49.30 -2.68 0.56
C SER A 979 48.13 -1.91 -0.04
N LYS A 980 48.11 -0.58 0.10
CA LYS A 980 47.07 0.26 -0.47
C LYS A 980 47.01 0.16 -1.97
N SER A 981 48.14 0.22 -2.67
CA SER A 981 48.19 0.12 -4.12
C SER A 981 47.78 -1.26 -4.66
N ALA A 982 48.04 -2.33 -3.88
CA ALA A 982 47.53 -3.67 -4.20
C ALA A 982 46.02 -3.73 -4.02
N LEU A 983 45.47 -3.16 -2.95
CA LEU A 983 44.05 -3.12 -2.67
C LEU A 983 43.30 -2.30 -3.75
N GLU A 984 43.80 -1.15 -4.16
CA GLU A 984 43.24 -0.33 -5.23
C GLU A 984 43.14 -1.11 -6.54
N ARG A 985 44.19 -1.83 -6.91
CA ARG A 985 44.19 -2.70 -8.09
C ARG A 985 43.21 -3.86 -8.00
N GLU A 986 43.12 -4.50 -6.85
CA GLU A 986 42.21 -5.63 -6.64
C GLU A 986 40.74 -5.16 -6.68
N PHE A 987 40.44 -3.96 -6.20
CA PHE A 987 39.10 -3.39 -6.27
C PHE A 987 38.65 -3.07 -7.70
N GLN A 988 39.56 -2.89 -8.66
CA GLN A 988 39.22 -2.68 -10.07
C GLN A 988 38.80 -3.97 -10.81
N SER A 989 38.88 -5.14 -10.16
CA SER A 989 38.42 -6.38 -10.80
C SER A 989 36.90 -6.51 -10.74
N SER A 990 36.26 -6.79 -11.87
CA SER A 990 34.84 -7.08 -11.97
C SER A 990 34.64 -8.47 -12.62
N PRO A 991 34.00 -9.43 -11.94
CA PRO A 991 33.56 -9.38 -10.54
C PRO A 991 34.76 -9.35 -9.55
N PRO A 992 34.54 -8.85 -8.31
CA PRO A 992 35.57 -8.85 -7.28
C PRO A 992 35.98 -10.29 -6.92
N LYS A 993 37.28 -10.49 -6.66
CA LYS A 993 37.78 -11.80 -6.22
C LYS A 993 37.32 -12.14 -4.81
N ALA A 994 37.12 -13.42 -4.49
CA ALA A 994 36.59 -13.86 -3.20
C ALA A 994 37.37 -13.35 -1.97
N HIS A 995 38.72 -13.35 -2.01
CA HIS A 995 39.53 -12.84 -0.90
C HIS A 995 39.40 -11.31 -0.72
N VAL A 996 39.11 -10.58 -1.80
CA VAL A 996 38.88 -9.12 -1.78
C VAL A 996 37.53 -8.81 -1.12
N LEU A 997 36.50 -9.59 -1.46
CA LEU A 997 35.19 -9.49 -0.82
C LEU A 997 35.28 -9.81 0.68
N GLN A 998 36.02 -10.89 1.05
CA GLN A 998 36.26 -11.24 2.44
C GLN A 998 36.97 -10.11 3.19
N PHE A 999 38.01 -9.54 2.58
CA PHE A 999 38.72 -8.38 3.15
C PHE A 999 37.79 -7.17 3.35
N TYR A 1000 37.02 -6.84 2.32
CA TYR A 1000 36.03 -5.76 2.39
C TYR A 1000 35.07 -5.95 3.58
N HIS A 1001 34.45 -7.12 3.71
CA HIS A 1001 33.51 -7.42 4.79
C HIS A 1001 34.17 -7.39 6.18
N LEU A 1002 35.41 -7.83 6.31
CA LEU A 1002 36.15 -7.75 7.56
C LEU A 1002 36.40 -6.30 7.99
N VAL A 1003 36.84 -5.45 7.06
CA VAL A 1003 37.05 -4.03 7.34
C VAL A 1003 35.74 -3.37 7.74
N ILE A 1004 34.66 -3.60 6.99
CA ILE A 1004 33.36 -3.02 7.24
C ILE A 1004 32.81 -3.47 8.61
N SER A 1005 32.89 -4.76 8.96
CA SER A 1005 32.48 -5.27 10.27
C SER A 1005 33.26 -4.64 11.41
N THR A 1006 34.58 -4.53 11.24
CA THR A 1006 35.46 -3.93 12.27
C THR A 1006 35.16 -2.45 12.45
N TYR A 1007 34.99 -1.73 11.36
CA TYR A 1007 34.60 -0.32 11.39
C TYR A 1007 33.24 -0.12 12.08
N SER A 1008 32.25 -0.99 11.77
CA SER A 1008 30.94 -1.01 12.43
C SER A 1008 31.04 -1.16 13.94
N ALA A 1009 31.79 -2.16 14.36
CA ALA A 1009 31.99 -2.42 15.78
C ALA A 1009 32.64 -1.22 16.49
N CYS A 1010 33.64 -0.61 15.88
CA CYS A 1010 34.30 0.60 16.43
C CYS A 1010 33.31 1.76 16.54
N GLN A 1011 32.58 2.07 15.46
CA GLN A 1011 31.64 3.18 15.43
C GLN A 1011 30.49 3.00 16.43
N SER A 1012 30.02 1.77 16.64
CA SER A 1012 28.91 1.49 17.56
C SER A 1012 29.20 1.92 19.01
N VAL A 1013 30.49 2.07 19.37
CA VAL A 1013 30.95 2.51 20.72
C VAL A 1013 31.68 3.87 20.68
N GLY A 1014 31.60 4.57 19.54
CA GLY A 1014 32.22 5.90 19.39
C GLY A 1014 33.75 5.86 19.35
N VAL A 1015 34.31 4.82 18.71
CA VAL A 1015 35.76 4.66 18.52
C VAL A 1015 36.08 4.72 17.03
N ASN A 1016 37.09 5.47 16.62
CA ASN A 1016 37.52 5.56 15.24
C ASN A 1016 38.48 4.41 14.88
N LEU A 1017 38.34 3.89 13.65
CA LEU A 1017 39.23 2.90 13.08
C LEU A 1017 40.22 3.58 12.12
N LYS A 1018 41.51 3.30 12.23
CA LYS A 1018 42.54 3.60 11.24
C LYS A 1018 43.29 2.34 10.86
N ILE A 1019 43.59 2.17 9.59
CA ILE A 1019 44.33 1.02 9.07
C ILE A 1019 45.60 1.55 8.38
N PHE A 1020 46.73 1.19 8.89
CA PHE A 1020 48.01 1.59 8.32
C PHE A 1020 48.61 0.42 7.53
N SER A 1021 49.05 0.67 6.30
CA SER A 1021 49.54 -0.35 5.39
C SER A 1021 50.86 0.03 4.72
N ALA A 1022 51.49 -0.91 4.05
CA ALA A 1022 52.49 -0.57 3.04
C ALA A 1022 51.87 0.25 1.90
N PRO A 1023 52.63 1.06 1.15
CA PRO A 1023 52.18 1.85 0.03
C PRO A 1023 51.51 1.07 -1.10
#